data_bee37849859341b8b9a0e6f944c0c158
#
_entry.id   bee37849859341b8b9a0e6f944c0c158
#
_cell.length_a   1.000
_cell.length_b   1.000
_cell.length_c   1.000
_cell.angle_alpha   90.00
_cell.angle_beta   90.00
_cell.angle_gamma   90.00
#
_symmetry.space_group_name_H-M   'P 1'
#
loop_
_entity.id
_entity.type
_entity.pdbx_description
1 polymer ?
#
loop_
_entity_poly.entity_id
_entity_poly.type
_entity_poly.pdbx_seq_one_letter_code
_entity_poly.pdbx_strand_id
1 'polypeptide(L)'
;MTPHDFLQKWQNVELKERSASQSHFNDLCALLGVLDPVSADRKGEWFTFEKGANKASGGNGWADVWRRECFGWEYKGRHANLDKAYSQLLQYSVALENPPLLIVSDMNRIVIRTNWTNSVQETHEIALNDLTDGAVRDRLKAAFLEPDQFKPAKSRQDLTEETAREFAGIAQRLWDRGHEAHRVAHFVNQLVFCMFAEDVGLLPDNLFTKMLSASRVRPERFEGNAAKLFGAMAEGGDIDFTPIDWFNGGLFSDNSVLPVSSEDIEQLLSAAQRDWSQIDPSILGTLFERGLDPAKRSQLGAHYTDRDKIMMIVRPVIIEPLEAEWAEVREKIASAMDKVAAAKARVPKTQSEARKVFAAARRAEEAAYREAQRLRNEFLVRLKEFRVLDPACGSGNFLYVALKALKDIEHRANIDAETLGLDKATPAVGPENVLGIELNPYAAELARVSVWIGEIQWMRRNGFEAAKNPILRPLDTIECRDAVLNADGTRAEWPEADAVVGNPPFLGNKKMIRELGEDYTRTLRNSWPEVPGGVDLVCYWFAKAWAMMAAGRLHRAGLVSTNSIRGGVNREVLKPIVDGGRIFEAWSDEGWTVEGAAVRVSIVCFSRGVVGPSAGLNGLPVPRINADLTGGAKTVDLTQAASLASNKNLAFQGVKFGGPFEITGDDARRLLM
;
A
#
# COMPACT_ATOMS: atom_id res chain seq x y z
N MET A 1 7.03 -45.32 10.29
CA MET A 1 6.16 -45.73 9.15
C MET A 1 7.01 -45.75 7.90
N THR A 2 6.98 -46.82 7.10
CA THR A 2 7.69 -46.85 5.81
C THR A 2 6.90 -46.10 4.73
N PRO A 3 7.55 -45.64 3.66
CA PRO A 3 6.83 -45.00 2.54
C PRO A 3 5.79 -45.92 1.90
N HIS A 4 6.09 -47.22 1.82
CA HIS A 4 5.15 -48.22 1.29
C HIS A 4 3.90 -48.39 2.16
N ASP A 5 4.08 -48.48 3.50
CA ASP A 5 2.96 -48.60 4.45
C ASP A 5 2.07 -47.32 4.38
N PHE A 6 2.68 -46.16 4.25
CA PHE A 6 1.95 -44.89 4.13
C PHE A 6 1.10 -44.85 2.86
N LEU A 7 1.67 -45.20 1.71
CA LEU A 7 0.96 -45.28 0.44
C LEU A 7 -0.17 -46.29 0.47
N GLN A 8 0.11 -47.50 0.94
CA GLN A 8 -0.90 -48.56 1.03
C GLN A 8 -2.09 -48.13 1.89
N LYS A 9 -1.84 -47.38 2.98
CA LYS A 9 -2.90 -46.90 3.88
C LYS A 9 -3.72 -45.79 3.24
N TRP A 10 -3.11 -44.83 2.50
CA TRP A 10 -3.77 -43.60 2.08
C TRP A 10 -4.15 -43.53 0.59
N GLN A 11 -3.66 -44.46 -0.26
CA GLN A 11 -3.85 -44.38 -1.71
C GLN A 11 -5.30 -44.49 -2.18
N ASN A 12 -6.23 -45.05 -1.45
CA ASN A 12 -7.63 -45.23 -1.87
C ASN A 12 -8.63 -44.89 -0.76
N VAL A 13 -8.27 -43.99 0.14
CA VAL A 13 -9.13 -43.60 1.26
C VAL A 13 -10.21 -42.65 0.79
N GLU A 14 -11.48 -42.98 0.99
CA GLU A 14 -12.67 -42.15 0.69
C GLU A 14 -13.34 -41.61 1.97
N LEU A 15 -12.60 -41.53 3.08
CA LEU A 15 -13.11 -41.02 4.34
C LEU A 15 -13.43 -39.52 4.24
N LYS A 16 -14.42 -39.08 5.02
CA LYS A 16 -14.71 -37.64 5.16
C LYS A 16 -13.50 -36.90 5.73
N GLU A 17 -13.21 -35.75 5.20
CA GLU A 17 -12.11 -34.83 5.57
C GLU A 17 -11.87 -34.81 7.09
N ARG A 18 -12.90 -34.45 7.87
CA ARG A 18 -12.84 -34.28 9.33
C ARG A 18 -12.44 -35.54 10.12
N SER A 19 -12.64 -36.73 9.57
CA SER A 19 -12.30 -37.99 10.24
C SER A 19 -10.91 -38.50 9.86
N ALA A 20 -10.34 -38.05 8.76
CA ALA A 20 -9.10 -38.55 8.21
C ALA A 20 -7.91 -37.59 8.37
N SER A 21 -8.14 -36.28 8.41
CA SER A 21 -7.09 -35.25 8.40
C SER A 21 -6.05 -35.40 9.51
N GLN A 22 -6.50 -35.54 10.77
CA GLN A 22 -5.57 -35.70 11.91
C GLN A 22 -4.79 -37.00 11.84
N SER A 23 -5.45 -38.11 11.44
CA SER A 23 -4.79 -39.41 11.28
C SER A 23 -3.76 -39.38 10.15
N HIS A 24 -4.11 -38.75 9.01
CA HIS A 24 -3.20 -38.57 7.88
C HIS A 24 -1.99 -37.73 8.29
N PHE A 25 -2.21 -36.64 9.00
CA PHE A 25 -1.13 -35.75 9.42
C PHE A 25 -0.18 -36.44 10.42
N ASN A 26 -0.71 -37.21 11.38
CA ASN A 26 0.12 -37.96 12.33
C ASN A 26 0.95 -39.05 11.63
N ASP A 27 0.36 -39.76 10.67
CA ASP A 27 1.07 -40.75 9.86
C ASP A 27 2.16 -40.07 8.99
N LEU A 28 1.88 -38.90 8.47
CA LEU A 28 2.86 -38.10 7.72
C LEU A 28 4.02 -37.69 8.62
N CYS A 29 3.75 -37.22 9.84
CA CYS A 29 4.79 -36.94 10.84
C CYS A 29 5.66 -38.17 11.12
N ALA A 30 5.03 -39.33 11.28
CA ALA A 30 5.74 -40.62 11.50
C ALA A 30 6.57 -41.04 10.28
N LEU A 31 6.10 -40.77 9.05
CA LEU A 31 6.82 -41.02 7.81
C LEU A 31 8.06 -40.13 7.70
N LEU A 32 7.92 -38.85 8.03
CA LEU A 32 8.98 -37.83 7.95
C LEU A 32 9.95 -37.90 9.14
N GLY A 33 9.62 -38.65 10.20
CA GLY A 33 10.40 -38.72 11.42
C GLY A 33 10.41 -37.40 12.20
N VAL A 34 9.28 -36.69 12.23
CA VAL A 34 9.03 -35.49 13.02
C VAL A 34 7.96 -35.75 14.08
N LEU A 35 7.97 -35.00 15.17
CA LEU A 35 6.96 -35.11 16.20
C LEU A 35 5.60 -34.58 15.70
N ASP A 36 4.52 -35.26 16.06
CA ASP A 36 3.15 -34.80 15.86
C ASP A 36 2.81 -33.65 16.84
N PRO A 37 1.72 -32.87 16.59
CA PRO A 37 1.38 -31.73 17.44
C PRO A 37 1.24 -32.07 18.92
N VAL A 38 0.58 -33.17 19.27
CA VAL A 38 0.33 -33.54 20.66
C VAL A 38 1.62 -33.98 21.37
N SER A 39 2.49 -34.69 20.66
CA SER A 39 3.80 -35.12 21.17
C SER A 39 4.79 -33.97 21.31
N ALA A 40 4.74 -32.98 20.41
CA ALA A 40 5.64 -31.84 20.39
C ALA A 40 5.20 -30.71 21.36
N ASP A 41 3.92 -30.45 21.42
CA ASP A 41 3.35 -29.32 22.18
C ASP A 41 2.05 -29.71 22.89
N ARG A 42 2.17 -30.15 24.12
CA ARG A 42 1.02 -30.60 24.94
C ARG A 42 0.03 -29.48 25.28
N LYS A 43 0.43 -28.22 25.18
CA LYS A 43 -0.42 -27.07 25.47
C LYS A 43 -1.02 -26.42 24.23
N GLY A 44 -0.53 -26.76 23.04
CA GLY A 44 -0.96 -26.16 21.77
C GLY A 44 -0.58 -24.70 21.60
N GLU A 45 0.51 -24.26 22.23
CA GLU A 45 0.97 -22.86 22.18
C GLU A 45 1.66 -22.50 20.86
N TRP A 46 2.42 -23.45 20.28
CA TRP A 46 3.20 -23.23 19.06
C TRP A 46 3.00 -24.32 17.97
N PHE A 47 2.40 -25.47 18.30
CA PHE A 47 2.06 -26.52 17.34
C PHE A 47 0.76 -27.22 17.72
N THR A 48 -0.30 -27.03 16.95
CA THR A 48 -1.63 -27.52 17.33
C THR A 48 -2.50 -27.90 16.14
N PHE A 49 -3.44 -28.81 16.39
CA PHE A 49 -4.59 -29.04 15.53
C PHE A 49 -5.66 -27.97 15.76
N GLU A 50 -6.46 -27.70 14.72
CA GLU A 50 -7.64 -26.84 14.77
C GLU A 50 -7.37 -25.46 15.42
N LYS A 51 -6.31 -24.76 14.98
CA LYS A 51 -6.00 -23.41 15.46
C LYS A 51 -7.22 -22.49 15.29
N GLY A 52 -7.64 -21.85 16.38
CA GLY A 52 -8.81 -20.97 16.39
C GLY A 52 -10.17 -21.66 16.54
N ALA A 53 -10.21 -22.97 16.84
CA ALA A 53 -11.47 -23.71 17.06
C ALA A 53 -12.29 -23.26 18.26
N ASN A 54 -11.71 -22.47 19.18
CA ASN A 54 -12.39 -21.92 20.36
C ASN A 54 -13.25 -20.68 20.04
N LYS A 55 -13.75 -20.53 18.83
CA LYS A 55 -14.69 -19.48 18.48
C LYS A 55 -15.99 -19.68 19.26
N ALA A 56 -16.45 -18.64 19.94
CA ALA A 56 -17.72 -18.63 20.67
C ALA A 56 -18.93 -18.94 19.75
N SER A 57 -18.77 -18.78 18.45
CA SER A 57 -19.78 -19.06 17.40
C SER A 57 -19.85 -20.50 16.93
N GLY A 58 -18.93 -21.40 17.36
CA GLY A 58 -18.91 -22.80 16.94
C GLY A 58 -18.50 -23.04 15.48
N GLY A 59 -17.83 -22.07 14.85
CA GLY A 59 -17.31 -22.20 13.48
C GLY A 59 -16.06 -23.07 13.38
N ASN A 60 -15.68 -23.45 12.13
CA ASN A 60 -14.43 -24.17 11.87
C ASN A 60 -13.22 -23.32 12.30
N GLY A 61 -12.11 -23.97 12.69
CA GLY A 61 -10.83 -23.32 12.99
C GLY A 61 -10.29 -22.49 11.81
N TRP A 62 -9.22 -21.74 12.03
CA TRP A 62 -8.53 -20.97 10.98
C TRP A 62 -7.62 -21.84 10.13
N ALA A 63 -7.12 -22.93 10.70
CA ALA A 63 -6.33 -23.95 10.03
C ALA A 63 -6.50 -25.29 10.74
N ASP A 64 -6.51 -26.39 9.98
CA ASP A 64 -6.57 -27.77 10.54
C ASP A 64 -5.31 -28.10 11.33
N VAL A 65 -4.15 -27.63 10.87
CA VAL A 65 -2.88 -27.73 11.59
C VAL A 65 -2.13 -26.41 11.48
N TRP A 66 -1.54 -25.97 12.58
CA TRP A 66 -0.72 -24.78 12.61
C TRP A 66 0.56 -25.03 13.41
N ARG A 67 1.69 -24.61 12.85
CA ARG A 67 2.98 -24.59 13.53
C ARG A 67 3.59 -23.19 13.40
N ARG A 68 3.84 -22.55 14.56
CA ARG A 68 4.41 -21.21 14.63
C ARG A 68 5.71 -21.12 13.82
N GLU A 69 5.89 -20.03 13.08
CA GLU A 69 7.07 -19.75 12.25
C GLU A 69 7.36 -20.80 11.15
N CYS A 70 6.47 -21.76 10.94
CA CYS A 70 6.64 -22.78 9.93
C CYS A 70 5.49 -22.75 8.91
N PHE A 71 4.29 -23.15 9.31
CA PHE A 71 3.19 -23.27 8.37
C PHE A 71 1.80 -23.14 9.00
N GLY A 72 0.81 -22.75 8.15
CA GLY A 72 -0.60 -23.04 8.30
C GLY A 72 -0.99 -24.11 7.29
N TRP A 73 -1.72 -25.14 7.72
CA TRP A 73 -2.10 -26.28 6.90
C TRP A 73 -3.60 -26.51 6.93
N GLU A 74 -4.20 -26.62 5.75
CA GLU A 74 -5.63 -26.90 5.58
C GLU A 74 -5.83 -28.17 4.77
N TYR A 75 -6.71 -29.06 5.24
CA TYR A 75 -7.14 -30.25 4.52
C TYR A 75 -8.45 -30.00 3.79
N LYS A 76 -8.65 -30.70 2.69
CA LYS A 76 -9.92 -30.76 1.98
C LYS A 76 -10.21 -32.20 1.56
N GLY A 77 -11.49 -32.47 1.30
CA GLY A 77 -11.91 -33.74 0.75
C GLY A 77 -11.28 -33.99 -0.62
N ARG A 78 -11.17 -35.27 -0.97
CA ARG A 78 -10.57 -35.70 -2.25
C ARG A 78 -11.22 -35.01 -3.43
N HIS A 79 -10.43 -34.56 -4.40
CA HIS A 79 -10.86 -33.81 -5.59
C HIS A 79 -11.49 -32.43 -5.30
N ALA A 80 -11.37 -31.93 -4.08
CA ALA A 80 -11.79 -30.55 -3.78
C ALA A 80 -10.88 -29.51 -4.48
N ASN A 81 -11.44 -28.33 -4.68
CA ASN A 81 -10.67 -27.23 -5.23
C ASN A 81 -9.70 -26.68 -4.15
N LEU A 82 -8.41 -27.00 -4.30
CA LEU A 82 -7.37 -26.57 -3.37
C LEU A 82 -7.07 -25.07 -3.43
N ASP A 83 -7.40 -24.37 -4.53
CA ASP A 83 -7.24 -22.92 -4.60
C ASP A 83 -8.26 -22.20 -3.71
N LYS A 84 -9.50 -22.72 -3.62
CA LYS A 84 -10.47 -22.22 -2.64
C LYS A 84 -10.04 -22.46 -1.20
N ALA A 85 -9.44 -23.64 -0.91
CA ALA A 85 -8.89 -23.93 0.40
C ALA A 85 -7.73 -22.97 0.74
N TYR A 86 -6.86 -22.71 -0.22
CA TYR A 86 -5.79 -21.75 -0.07
C TYR A 86 -6.31 -20.32 0.17
N SER A 87 -7.30 -19.88 -0.59
CA SER A 87 -7.94 -18.57 -0.37
C SER A 87 -8.55 -18.46 1.03
N GLN A 88 -9.14 -19.53 1.55
CA GLN A 88 -9.65 -19.58 2.92
C GLN A 88 -8.51 -19.45 3.94
N LEU A 89 -7.41 -20.18 3.76
CA LEU A 89 -6.24 -20.14 4.65
C LEU A 89 -5.57 -18.75 4.65
N LEU A 90 -5.50 -18.12 3.49
CA LEU A 90 -4.99 -16.74 3.34
C LEU A 90 -5.78 -15.73 4.17
N GLN A 91 -7.12 -15.82 4.22
CA GLN A 91 -7.96 -14.90 4.99
C GLN A 91 -7.60 -14.88 6.47
N TYR A 92 -7.05 -15.96 6.99
CA TYR A 92 -6.66 -16.10 8.38
C TYR A 92 -5.15 -16.07 8.61
N SER A 93 -4.33 -15.80 7.60
CA SER A 93 -2.86 -15.81 7.74
C SER A 93 -2.37 -14.87 8.85
N VAL A 94 -3.01 -13.71 9.03
CA VAL A 94 -2.70 -12.77 10.12
C VAL A 94 -2.98 -13.39 11.49
N ALA A 95 -4.10 -14.12 11.64
CA ALA A 95 -4.46 -14.81 12.89
C ALA A 95 -3.55 -16.02 13.16
N LEU A 96 -2.93 -16.56 12.12
CA LEU A 96 -1.93 -17.64 12.18
C LEU A 96 -0.51 -17.10 12.36
N GLU A 97 -0.34 -15.81 12.65
CA GLU A 97 0.95 -15.13 12.84
C GLU A 97 1.78 -15.07 11.54
N ASN A 98 1.11 -15.01 10.37
CA ASN A 98 1.73 -14.96 9.02
C ASN A 98 2.82 -16.01 8.80
N PRO A 99 2.50 -17.29 8.85
CA PRO A 99 3.50 -18.33 8.71
C PRO A 99 4.15 -18.26 7.32
N PRO A 100 5.44 -18.62 7.19
CA PRO A 100 6.18 -18.55 5.93
C PRO A 100 5.66 -19.50 4.85
N LEU A 101 4.95 -20.57 5.24
CA LEU A 101 4.35 -21.53 4.33
C LEU A 101 2.85 -21.66 4.58
N LEU A 102 2.07 -21.65 3.49
CA LEU A 102 0.65 -21.99 3.50
C LEU A 102 0.47 -23.26 2.69
N ILE A 103 -0.04 -24.31 3.34
CA ILE A 103 -0.10 -25.66 2.79
C ILE A 103 -1.55 -26.11 2.70
N VAL A 104 -1.94 -26.63 1.55
CA VAL A 104 -3.26 -27.23 1.35
C VAL A 104 -3.12 -28.65 0.83
N SER A 105 -3.95 -29.58 1.30
CA SER A 105 -3.88 -30.97 0.91
C SER A 105 -5.25 -31.61 0.77
N ASP A 106 -5.42 -32.49 -0.23
CA ASP A 106 -6.56 -33.37 -0.40
C ASP A 106 -6.21 -34.85 -0.11
N MET A 107 -5.11 -35.09 0.63
CA MET A 107 -4.52 -36.40 0.96
C MET A 107 -3.90 -37.11 -0.25
N ASN A 108 -4.20 -36.74 -1.50
CA ASN A 108 -3.54 -37.23 -2.71
C ASN A 108 -2.37 -36.38 -3.14
N ARG A 109 -2.45 -35.11 -2.83
CA ARG A 109 -1.42 -34.12 -3.15
C ARG A 109 -1.32 -33.09 -2.04
N ILE A 110 -0.14 -32.57 -1.89
CA ILE A 110 0.22 -31.52 -0.94
C ILE A 110 0.73 -30.35 -1.77
N VAL A 111 0.08 -29.20 -1.65
CA VAL A 111 0.47 -27.97 -2.34
C VAL A 111 0.99 -26.97 -1.30
N ILE A 112 2.28 -26.66 -1.38
CA ILE A 112 2.98 -25.73 -0.50
C ILE A 112 3.14 -24.41 -1.27
N ARG A 113 2.66 -23.30 -0.69
CA ARG A 113 2.86 -21.95 -1.22
C ARG A 113 3.65 -21.11 -0.24
N THR A 114 4.67 -20.44 -0.74
CA THR A 114 5.51 -19.57 0.08
C THR A 114 4.77 -18.25 0.40
N ASN A 115 4.96 -17.72 1.61
CA ASN A 115 4.22 -16.55 2.12
C ASN A 115 5.15 -15.52 2.80
N TRP A 116 6.42 -15.44 2.40
CA TRP A 116 7.33 -14.41 2.89
C TRP A 116 6.95 -13.03 2.38
N THR A 117 7.02 -12.04 3.27
CA THR A 117 6.85 -10.63 2.90
C THR A 117 7.94 -10.22 1.90
N ASN A 118 7.57 -9.48 0.86
CA ASN A 118 8.46 -9.00 -0.22
C ASN A 118 9.14 -10.08 -1.09
N SER A 119 8.76 -11.33 -0.97
CA SER A 119 9.22 -12.40 -1.88
C SER A 119 8.19 -12.68 -2.97
N VAL A 120 8.66 -13.16 -4.11
CA VAL A 120 7.81 -13.73 -5.15
C VAL A 120 7.23 -15.04 -4.60
N GLN A 121 5.92 -15.26 -4.72
CA GLN A 121 5.31 -16.50 -4.25
C GLN A 121 5.73 -17.66 -5.14
N GLU A 122 6.20 -18.75 -4.54
CA GLU A 122 6.47 -20.02 -5.23
C GLU A 122 5.47 -21.09 -4.78
N THR A 123 5.12 -21.96 -5.72
CA THR A 123 4.22 -23.10 -5.49
C THR A 123 4.97 -24.39 -5.73
N HIS A 124 4.91 -25.29 -4.74
CA HIS A 124 5.50 -26.63 -4.82
C HIS A 124 4.40 -27.66 -4.62
N GLU A 125 4.20 -28.51 -5.60
CA GLU A 125 3.21 -29.61 -5.54
C GLU A 125 3.93 -30.95 -5.36
N ILE A 126 3.44 -31.74 -4.42
CA ILE A 126 3.93 -33.07 -4.09
C ILE A 126 2.74 -34.05 -4.19
N ALA A 127 2.78 -34.96 -5.14
CA ALA A 127 1.80 -36.04 -5.22
C ALA A 127 2.09 -37.12 -4.17
N LEU A 128 1.06 -37.83 -3.76
CA LEU A 128 1.18 -38.92 -2.77
C LEU A 128 2.27 -39.92 -3.14
N ASN A 129 2.36 -40.28 -4.42
CA ASN A 129 3.35 -41.26 -4.93
C ASN A 129 4.80 -40.70 -4.87
N ASP A 130 4.99 -39.39 -4.93
CA ASP A 130 6.31 -38.78 -4.87
C ASP A 130 6.97 -38.96 -3.49
N LEU A 131 6.17 -39.28 -2.45
CA LEU A 131 6.68 -39.54 -1.11
C LEU A 131 7.49 -40.85 -1.02
N THR A 132 7.57 -41.62 -2.09
CA THR A 132 8.52 -42.76 -2.18
C THR A 132 9.97 -42.30 -2.37
N ASP A 133 10.17 -41.07 -2.92
CA ASP A 133 11.49 -40.48 -3.08
C ASP A 133 11.99 -39.89 -1.75
N GLY A 134 13.23 -40.21 -1.38
CA GLY A 134 13.88 -39.68 -0.18
C GLY A 134 14.04 -38.15 -0.23
N ALA A 135 14.44 -37.61 -1.38
CA ALA A 135 14.66 -36.16 -1.55
C ALA A 135 13.35 -35.38 -1.40
N VAL A 136 12.21 -35.92 -1.88
CA VAL A 136 10.89 -35.32 -1.71
C VAL A 136 10.47 -35.30 -0.23
N ARG A 137 10.73 -36.41 0.48
CA ARG A 137 10.46 -36.49 1.93
C ARG A 137 11.33 -35.52 2.71
N ASP A 138 12.64 -35.40 2.39
CA ASP A 138 13.55 -34.45 3.04
C ASP A 138 13.11 -33.02 2.79
N ARG A 139 12.68 -32.70 1.58
CA ARG A 139 12.12 -31.37 1.25
C ARG A 139 10.83 -31.09 2.03
N LEU A 140 9.90 -32.06 2.11
CA LEU A 140 8.67 -31.88 2.89
C LEU A 140 8.98 -31.79 4.39
N LYS A 141 9.98 -32.52 4.90
CA LYS A 141 10.46 -32.41 6.27
C LYS A 141 11.04 -31.03 6.59
N ALA A 142 11.71 -30.39 5.60
CA ALA A 142 12.19 -29.02 5.75
C ALA A 142 11.04 -28.01 5.99
N ALA A 143 9.84 -28.22 5.45
CA ALA A 143 8.69 -27.38 5.76
C ALA A 143 8.35 -27.37 7.27
N PHE A 144 8.64 -28.47 7.98
CA PHE A 144 8.44 -28.57 9.43
C PHE A 144 9.59 -27.97 10.24
N LEU A 145 10.84 -28.18 9.85
CA LEU A 145 12.00 -27.91 10.69
C LEU A 145 12.82 -26.71 10.24
N GLU A 146 12.88 -26.44 8.95
CA GLU A 146 13.74 -25.46 8.30
C GLU A 146 12.99 -24.78 7.13
N PRO A 147 11.86 -24.09 7.39
CA PRO A 147 11.02 -23.52 6.34
C PRO A 147 11.77 -22.54 5.44
N ASP A 148 12.85 -21.93 5.92
CA ASP A 148 13.70 -21.02 5.14
C ASP A 148 14.32 -21.63 3.90
N GLN A 149 14.40 -22.99 3.80
CA GLN A 149 14.82 -23.66 2.57
C GLN A 149 13.83 -23.43 1.39
N PHE A 150 12.61 -23.04 1.68
CA PHE A 150 11.60 -22.67 0.68
C PHE A 150 11.61 -21.18 0.33
N LYS A 151 12.46 -20.37 1.00
CA LYS A 151 12.47 -18.92 0.80
C LYS A 151 12.90 -18.60 -0.63
N PRO A 152 12.05 -17.93 -1.40
CA PRO A 152 12.36 -17.58 -2.78
C PRO A 152 13.61 -16.72 -2.88
N ALA A 153 14.45 -16.99 -3.87
CA ALA A 153 15.68 -16.23 -4.09
C ALA A 153 15.43 -14.83 -4.64
N LYS A 154 14.31 -14.63 -5.37
CA LYS A 154 13.93 -13.34 -5.95
C LYS A 154 12.98 -12.59 -5.02
N SER A 155 13.31 -11.34 -4.73
CA SER A 155 12.38 -10.42 -4.10
C SER A 155 11.39 -9.85 -5.15
N ARG A 156 10.26 -9.34 -4.68
CA ARG A 156 9.34 -8.58 -5.56
C ARG A 156 10.00 -7.33 -6.13
N GLN A 157 10.89 -6.72 -5.36
CA GLN A 157 11.66 -5.57 -5.82
C GLN A 157 12.58 -5.94 -6.97
N ASP A 158 13.32 -7.07 -6.89
CA ASP A 158 14.20 -7.51 -7.97
C ASP A 158 13.42 -7.79 -9.27
N LEU A 159 12.29 -8.51 -9.14
CA LEU A 159 11.39 -8.76 -10.28
C LEU A 159 10.91 -7.46 -10.92
N THR A 160 10.59 -6.51 -10.07
CA THR A 160 10.12 -5.17 -10.36
C THR A 160 11.13 -4.36 -11.14
N GLU A 161 12.35 -4.25 -10.62
CA GLU A 161 13.44 -3.48 -11.24
C GLU A 161 13.87 -4.08 -12.57
N GLU A 162 13.89 -5.42 -12.68
CA GLU A 162 14.19 -6.13 -13.91
C GLU A 162 13.14 -5.82 -14.97
N THR A 163 11.86 -5.90 -14.63
CA THR A 163 10.74 -5.58 -15.51
C THR A 163 10.76 -4.11 -15.94
N ALA A 164 10.99 -3.19 -14.98
CA ALA A 164 11.07 -1.76 -15.28
C ALA A 164 12.19 -1.44 -16.31
N ARG A 165 13.34 -2.10 -16.21
CA ARG A 165 14.43 -1.92 -17.16
C ARG A 165 14.07 -2.36 -18.58
N GLU A 166 13.34 -3.47 -18.73
CA GLU A 166 12.89 -3.96 -20.05
C GLU A 166 11.93 -2.97 -20.72
N PHE A 167 10.94 -2.48 -19.97
CA PHE A 167 9.98 -1.49 -20.49
C PHE A 167 10.62 -0.14 -20.79
N ALA A 168 11.60 0.29 -19.99
CA ALA A 168 12.37 1.48 -20.30
C ALA A 168 13.13 1.33 -21.66
N GLY A 169 13.61 0.14 -21.97
CA GLY A 169 14.22 -0.17 -23.27
C GLY A 169 13.22 -0.06 -24.43
N ILE A 170 12.00 -0.59 -24.26
CA ILE A 170 10.93 -0.48 -25.27
C ILE A 170 10.53 1.00 -25.46
N ALA A 171 10.32 1.74 -24.38
CA ALA A 171 10.00 3.15 -24.43
C ALA A 171 11.09 3.97 -25.16
N GLN A 172 12.36 3.73 -24.85
CA GLN A 172 13.47 4.40 -25.52
C GLN A 172 13.48 4.17 -27.02
N ARG A 173 13.28 2.93 -27.48
CA ARG A 173 13.22 2.63 -28.92
C ARG A 173 12.02 3.28 -29.61
N LEU A 174 10.89 3.43 -28.93
CA LEU A 174 9.74 4.15 -29.46
C LEU A 174 10.05 5.65 -29.62
N TRP A 175 10.77 6.26 -28.67
CA TRP A 175 11.23 7.65 -28.82
C TRP A 175 12.25 7.84 -29.92
N ASP A 176 13.22 6.92 -30.04
CA ASP A 176 14.23 6.97 -31.10
C ASP A 176 13.58 6.88 -32.48
N ARG A 177 12.36 6.30 -32.58
CA ARG A 177 11.51 6.32 -33.77
C ARG A 177 10.72 7.62 -33.97
N GLY A 178 10.86 8.58 -33.07
CA GLY A 178 10.25 9.92 -33.19
C GLY A 178 8.85 10.05 -32.59
N HIS A 179 8.39 9.06 -31.81
CA HIS A 179 7.10 9.18 -31.10
C HIS A 179 7.20 10.12 -29.92
N GLU A 180 6.13 10.87 -29.67
CA GLU A 180 6.05 11.82 -28.56
C GLU A 180 6.11 11.09 -27.19
N ALA A 181 6.88 11.62 -26.24
CA ALA A 181 7.13 11.01 -24.95
C ALA A 181 5.84 10.65 -24.18
N HIS A 182 4.85 11.53 -24.21
CA HIS A 182 3.57 11.31 -23.56
C HIS A 182 2.80 10.10 -24.15
N ARG A 183 2.76 10.00 -25.48
CA ARG A 183 2.10 8.89 -26.17
C ARG A 183 2.80 7.55 -25.93
N VAL A 184 4.15 7.56 -25.91
CA VAL A 184 4.94 6.36 -25.61
C VAL A 184 4.65 5.86 -24.21
N ALA A 185 4.67 6.76 -23.25
CA ALA A 185 4.44 6.41 -21.85
C ALA A 185 3.01 5.89 -21.63
N HIS A 186 1.98 6.53 -22.22
CA HIS A 186 0.60 6.07 -22.16
C HIS A 186 0.45 4.65 -22.76
N PHE A 187 0.99 4.44 -23.93
CA PHE A 187 0.95 3.13 -24.61
C PHE A 187 1.65 2.04 -23.79
N VAL A 188 2.83 2.31 -23.23
CA VAL A 188 3.55 1.36 -22.37
C VAL A 188 2.71 1.00 -21.14
N ASN A 189 1.99 1.94 -20.54
CA ASN A 189 1.11 1.65 -19.40
C ASN A 189 -0.08 0.77 -19.77
N GLN A 190 -0.66 0.97 -20.95
CA GLN A 190 -1.71 0.09 -21.45
C GLN A 190 -1.21 -1.34 -21.58
N LEU A 191 0.01 -1.54 -22.11
CA LEU A 191 0.62 -2.87 -22.24
C LEU A 191 0.88 -3.52 -20.88
N VAL A 192 1.44 -2.77 -19.91
CA VAL A 192 1.70 -3.23 -18.56
C VAL A 192 0.39 -3.61 -17.85
N PHE A 193 -0.64 -2.79 -17.99
CA PHE A 193 -1.94 -3.10 -17.41
C PHE A 193 -2.57 -4.34 -18.03
N CYS A 194 -2.42 -4.57 -19.34
CA CYS A 194 -2.92 -5.80 -19.99
C CYS A 194 -2.27 -7.06 -19.42
N MET A 195 -0.94 -7.04 -19.18
CA MET A 195 -0.23 -8.16 -18.57
C MET A 195 -0.72 -8.43 -17.15
N PHE A 196 -0.87 -7.37 -16.36
CA PHE A 196 -1.44 -7.49 -15.02
C PHE A 196 -2.87 -8.04 -15.06
N ALA A 197 -3.74 -7.49 -15.92
CA ALA A 197 -5.12 -7.91 -16.07
C ALA A 197 -5.27 -9.38 -16.47
N GLU A 198 -4.37 -9.89 -17.31
CA GLU A 198 -4.30 -11.30 -17.69
C GLU A 198 -3.97 -12.19 -16.49
N ASP A 199 -2.92 -11.87 -15.74
CA ASP A 199 -2.47 -12.68 -14.61
C ASP A 199 -3.43 -12.66 -13.41
N VAL A 200 -4.21 -11.59 -13.29
CA VAL A 200 -5.27 -11.53 -12.27
C VAL A 200 -6.62 -12.06 -12.76
N GLY A 201 -6.68 -12.58 -14.00
CA GLY A 201 -7.88 -13.19 -14.58
C GLY A 201 -8.99 -12.20 -14.97
N LEU A 202 -8.66 -10.92 -15.12
CA LEU A 202 -9.55 -9.91 -15.70
C LEU A 202 -9.58 -10.00 -17.23
N LEU A 203 -8.45 -10.35 -17.85
CA LEU A 203 -8.41 -10.78 -19.25
C LEU A 203 -8.40 -12.31 -19.30
N PRO A 204 -9.42 -12.94 -19.88
CA PRO A 204 -9.55 -14.39 -19.86
C PRO A 204 -8.59 -15.07 -20.85
N ASP A 205 -8.32 -16.35 -20.62
CA ASP A 205 -7.70 -17.29 -21.58
C ASP A 205 -6.31 -16.86 -22.12
N ASN A 206 -5.55 -16.10 -21.37
CA ASN A 206 -4.25 -15.55 -21.80
C ASN A 206 -4.38 -14.79 -23.14
N LEU A 207 -5.40 -13.94 -23.25
CA LEU A 207 -5.78 -13.27 -24.48
C LEU A 207 -4.70 -12.30 -24.98
N PHE A 208 -4.08 -11.55 -24.04
CA PHE A 208 -2.99 -10.62 -24.39
C PHE A 208 -1.73 -11.36 -24.87
N THR A 209 -1.33 -12.40 -24.15
CA THR A 209 -0.20 -13.27 -24.55
C THR A 209 -0.46 -13.95 -25.89
N LYS A 210 -1.69 -14.42 -26.16
CA LYS A 210 -2.07 -14.97 -27.47
C LYS A 210 -1.99 -13.92 -28.57
N MET A 211 -2.43 -12.70 -28.31
CA MET A 211 -2.32 -11.57 -29.26
C MET A 211 -0.85 -11.26 -29.59
N LEU A 212 0.02 -11.20 -28.59
CA LEU A 212 1.46 -10.99 -28.80
C LEU A 212 2.08 -12.14 -29.61
N SER A 213 1.72 -13.40 -29.27
CA SER A 213 2.21 -14.59 -29.99
C SER A 213 1.80 -14.61 -31.45
N ALA A 214 0.55 -14.24 -31.75
CA ALA A 214 0.05 -14.08 -33.11
C ALA A 214 0.78 -12.94 -33.87
N SER A 215 1.07 -11.86 -33.16
CA SER A 215 1.78 -10.70 -33.73
C SER A 215 3.27 -10.97 -33.94
N ARG A 216 3.89 -11.90 -33.20
CA ARG A 216 5.27 -12.34 -33.48
C ARG A 216 5.41 -12.95 -34.88
N VAL A 217 4.39 -13.70 -35.33
CA VAL A 217 4.37 -14.31 -36.66
C VAL A 217 4.03 -13.29 -37.75
N ARG A 218 3.20 -12.27 -37.39
CA ARG A 218 2.74 -11.23 -38.33
C ARG A 218 2.76 -9.86 -37.64
N PRO A 219 3.93 -9.21 -37.51
CA PRO A 219 4.10 -7.96 -36.81
C PRO A 219 3.18 -6.83 -37.27
N GLU A 220 2.85 -6.81 -38.56
CA GLU A 220 1.93 -5.84 -39.16
C GLU A 220 0.50 -5.90 -38.62
N ARG A 221 0.12 -6.98 -37.93
CA ARG A 221 -1.21 -7.12 -37.31
C ARG A 221 -1.27 -6.63 -35.89
N PHE A 222 -0.13 -6.34 -35.25
CA PHE A 222 -0.09 -5.94 -33.85
C PHE A 222 -0.95 -4.72 -33.58
N GLU A 223 -0.77 -3.65 -34.37
CA GLU A 223 -1.48 -2.38 -34.18
C GLU A 223 -3.00 -2.58 -34.25
N GLY A 224 -3.50 -3.28 -35.25
CA GLY A 224 -4.93 -3.56 -35.39
C GLY A 224 -5.49 -4.47 -34.31
N ASN A 225 -4.74 -5.46 -33.84
CA ASN A 225 -5.17 -6.36 -32.77
C ASN A 225 -5.17 -5.67 -31.40
N ALA A 226 -4.12 -4.90 -31.10
CA ALA A 226 -4.02 -4.15 -29.87
C ALA A 226 -5.10 -3.04 -29.79
N ALA A 227 -5.36 -2.33 -30.89
CA ALA A 227 -6.43 -1.33 -30.94
C ALA A 227 -7.81 -1.95 -30.69
N LYS A 228 -8.09 -3.16 -31.20
CA LYS A 228 -9.32 -3.89 -30.90
C LYS A 228 -9.42 -4.26 -29.41
N LEU A 229 -8.32 -4.77 -28.83
CA LEU A 229 -8.27 -5.13 -27.42
C LEU A 229 -8.50 -3.90 -26.53
N PHE A 230 -7.79 -2.81 -26.80
CA PHE A 230 -7.94 -1.56 -26.02
C PHE A 230 -9.33 -0.96 -26.17
N GLY A 231 -9.92 -1.02 -27.38
CA GLY A 231 -11.30 -0.60 -27.60
C GLY A 231 -12.31 -1.46 -26.80
N ALA A 232 -12.13 -2.79 -26.79
CA ALA A 232 -12.96 -3.67 -25.98
C ALA A 232 -12.80 -3.43 -24.47
N MET A 233 -11.58 -3.11 -24.01
CA MET A 233 -11.34 -2.73 -22.60
C MET A 233 -11.93 -1.36 -22.27
N ALA A 234 -11.98 -0.43 -23.22
CA ALA A 234 -12.56 0.90 -23.02
C ALA A 234 -14.09 0.90 -22.94
N GLU A 235 -14.77 0.08 -23.73
CA GLU A 235 -16.22 0.13 -23.94
C GLU A 235 -16.93 -1.18 -23.58
N GLY A 236 -16.19 -2.24 -23.30
CA GLY A 236 -16.69 -3.61 -23.28
C GLY A 236 -16.84 -4.18 -24.68
N GLY A 237 -16.98 -5.49 -24.80
CA GLY A 237 -17.20 -6.15 -26.09
C GLY A 237 -16.69 -7.57 -26.15
N ASP A 238 -16.60 -8.12 -27.34
CA ASP A 238 -16.14 -9.48 -27.58
C ASP A 238 -14.93 -9.49 -28.48
N ILE A 239 -13.94 -10.30 -28.13
CA ILE A 239 -12.78 -10.60 -28.98
C ILE A 239 -12.75 -12.10 -29.24
N ASP A 240 -12.89 -12.50 -30.50
CA ASP A 240 -12.92 -13.89 -30.94
C ASP A 240 -13.87 -14.75 -30.07
N PHE A 241 -15.10 -14.25 -29.83
CA PHE A 241 -16.15 -14.85 -28.98
C PHE A 241 -15.84 -14.89 -27.48
N THR A 242 -14.78 -14.22 -27.04
CA THR A 242 -14.45 -14.07 -25.63
C THR A 242 -14.94 -12.73 -25.15
N PRO A 243 -15.88 -12.68 -24.19
CA PRO A 243 -16.36 -11.42 -23.64
C PRO A 243 -15.26 -10.72 -22.82
N ILE A 244 -15.07 -9.45 -23.07
CA ILE A 244 -14.18 -8.56 -22.35
C ILE A 244 -15.03 -7.60 -21.56
N ASP A 245 -14.84 -7.61 -20.25
CA ASP A 245 -15.49 -6.65 -19.37
C ASP A 245 -14.94 -5.23 -19.60
N TRP A 246 -15.78 -4.24 -19.38
CA TRP A 246 -15.42 -2.85 -19.48
C TRP A 246 -14.47 -2.43 -18.35
N PHE A 247 -13.33 -1.85 -18.70
CA PHE A 247 -12.33 -1.32 -17.76
C PHE A 247 -12.38 0.21 -17.77
N ASN A 248 -13.13 0.80 -16.87
CA ASN A 248 -13.23 2.26 -16.80
C ASN A 248 -12.26 2.84 -15.76
N GLY A 249 -11.17 3.36 -16.21
CA GLY A 249 -10.21 4.10 -15.38
C GLY A 249 -9.57 5.26 -16.13
N GLY A 250 -10.02 5.48 -17.39
CA GLY A 250 -9.44 6.47 -18.29
C GLY A 250 -8.27 5.95 -19.10
N LEU A 251 -7.58 4.89 -18.66
CA LEU A 251 -6.37 4.35 -19.31
C LEU A 251 -6.59 3.92 -20.76
N PHE A 252 -7.78 3.40 -21.09
CA PHE A 252 -8.13 2.95 -22.44
C PHE A 252 -9.04 3.91 -23.21
N SER A 253 -9.34 5.10 -22.63
CA SER A 253 -10.14 6.14 -23.31
C SER A 253 -9.44 6.66 -24.59
N ASP A 254 -8.10 6.77 -24.55
CA ASP A 254 -7.27 6.86 -25.77
C ASP A 254 -6.76 5.45 -26.08
N ASN A 255 -7.32 4.83 -27.12
CA ASN A 255 -6.95 3.48 -27.58
C ASN A 255 -5.94 3.51 -28.72
N SER A 256 -5.23 4.60 -28.91
CA SER A 256 -4.22 4.74 -29.94
C SER A 256 -3.02 3.83 -29.66
N VAL A 257 -2.68 3.01 -30.64
CA VAL A 257 -1.55 2.06 -30.57
C VAL A 257 -0.35 2.63 -31.30
N LEU A 258 0.85 2.43 -30.75
CA LEU A 258 2.09 2.76 -31.43
C LEU A 258 2.64 1.54 -32.19
N PRO A 259 3.23 1.74 -33.36
CA PRO A 259 3.86 0.66 -34.11
C PRO A 259 5.08 0.12 -33.35
N VAL A 260 5.12 -1.20 -33.17
CA VAL A 260 6.22 -1.92 -32.50
C VAL A 260 6.98 -2.79 -33.50
N SER A 261 8.27 -2.97 -33.29
CA SER A 261 9.11 -3.85 -34.09
C SER A 261 8.97 -5.32 -33.64
N SER A 262 9.45 -6.25 -34.45
CA SER A 262 9.52 -7.67 -34.08
C SER A 262 10.33 -7.89 -32.79
N GLU A 263 11.40 -7.12 -32.59
CA GLU A 263 12.20 -7.16 -31.37
C GLU A 263 11.38 -6.69 -30.11
N ASP A 264 10.60 -5.62 -30.27
CA ASP A 264 9.72 -5.15 -29.21
C ASP A 264 8.67 -6.21 -28.84
N ILE A 265 8.09 -6.89 -29.84
CA ILE A 265 7.10 -7.96 -29.62
C ILE A 265 7.73 -9.15 -28.87
N GLU A 266 8.98 -9.52 -29.20
CA GLU A 266 9.68 -10.59 -28.47
C GLU A 266 9.96 -10.23 -27.03
N GLN A 267 10.34 -8.98 -26.75
CA GLN A 267 10.53 -8.49 -25.39
C GLN A 267 9.19 -8.42 -24.61
N LEU A 268 8.12 -7.97 -25.25
CA LEU A 268 6.78 -7.98 -24.65
C LEU A 268 6.32 -9.40 -24.33
N LEU A 269 6.58 -10.38 -25.19
CA LEU A 269 6.30 -11.79 -24.93
C LEU A 269 7.10 -12.33 -23.76
N SER A 270 8.39 -11.99 -23.67
CA SER A 270 9.23 -12.36 -22.52
C SER A 270 8.69 -11.76 -21.22
N ALA A 271 8.29 -10.49 -21.26
CA ALA A 271 7.70 -9.82 -20.12
C ALA A 271 6.34 -10.42 -19.70
N ALA A 272 5.50 -10.79 -20.68
CA ALA A 272 4.18 -11.40 -20.43
C ALA A 272 4.25 -12.81 -19.82
N GLN A 273 5.41 -13.48 -19.85
CA GLN A 273 5.62 -14.78 -19.20
C GLN A 273 5.91 -14.68 -17.68
N ARG A 274 6.02 -13.46 -17.15
CA ARG A 274 6.26 -13.20 -15.74
C ARG A 274 4.94 -13.16 -14.97
N ASP A 275 4.98 -13.41 -13.67
CA ASP A 275 3.79 -13.27 -12.80
C ASP A 275 3.58 -11.79 -12.40
N TRP A 276 2.77 -11.09 -13.18
CA TRP A 276 2.40 -9.69 -12.98
C TRP A 276 1.49 -9.49 -11.77
N SER A 277 0.83 -10.54 -11.28
CA SER A 277 0.00 -10.47 -10.08
C SER A 277 0.78 -10.09 -8.83
N GLN A 278 2.11 -10.26 -8.86
CA GLN A 278 3.01 -9.99 -7.75
C GLN A 278 3.86 -8.73 -7.90
N ILE A 279 3.77 -8.04 -9.03
CA ILE A 279 4.51 -6.81 -9.29
C ILE A 279 3.99 -5.69 -8.39
N ASP A 280 4.90 -4.84 -7.87
CA ASP A 280 4.53 -3.68 -7.06
C ASP A 280 4.01 -2.54 -7.96
N PRO A 281 2.81 -1.99 -7.74
CA PRO A 281 2.25 -0.89 -8.54
C PRO A 281 3.13 0.37 -8.56
N SER A 282 3.98 0.55 -7.55
CA SER A 282 4.95 1.64 -7.51
C SER A 282 5.98 1.59 -8.64
N ILE A 283 6.10 0.43 -9.31
CA ILE A 283 6.92 0.31 -10.54
C ILE A 283 6.34 1.12 -11.67
N LEU A 284 5.03 1.14 -11.80
CA LEU A 284 4.39 1.97 -12.83
C LEU A 284 4.83 3.41 -12.69
N GLY A 285 4.98 3.91 -11.44
CA GLY A 285 5.59 5.21 -11.15
C GLY A 285 7.04 5.30 -11.63
N THR A 286 7.84 4.26 -11.38
CA THR A 286 9.26 4.24 -11.80
C THR A 286 9.40 4.16 -13.32
N LEU A 287 8.56 3.38 -13.99
CA LEU A 287 8.50 3.34 -15.47
C LEU A 287 8.15 4.71 -16.04
N PHE A 288 7.20 5.39 -15.41
CA PHE A 288 6.79 6.73 -15.79
C PHE A 288 7.92 7.75 -15.61
N GLU A 289 8.61 7.75 -14.46
CA GLU A 289 9.73 8.66 -14.19
C GLU A 289 10.88 8.48 -15.18
N ARG A 290 11.21 7.23 -15.49
CA ARG A 290 12.24 6.93 -16.51
C ARG A 290 11.78 7.23 -17.94
N GLY A 291 10.48 7.22 -18.15
CA GLY A 291 9.83 7.54 -19.42
C GLY A 291 9.64 9.03 -19.67
N LEU A 292 9.74 9.89 -18.65
CA LEU A 292 9.68 11.34 -18.84
C LEU A 292 10.99 11.88 -19.43
N ASP A 293 10.86 12.90 -20.27
CA ASP A 293 11.99 13.66 -20.79
C ASP A 293 12.89 14.12 -19.63
N PRO A 294 14.19 13.73 -19.60
CA PRO A 294 15.13 14.11 -18.55
C PRO A 294 15.21 15.64 -18.31
N ALA A 295 14.93 16.45 -19.34
CA ALA A 295 14.90 17.90 -19.24
C ALA A 295 13.71 18.42 -18.40
N LYS A 296 12.62 17.66 -18.31
CA LYS A 296 11.42 18.01 -17.51
C LYS A 296 11.43 17.42 -16.11
N ARG A 297 12.24 16.38 -15.84
CA ARG A 297 12.36 15.74 -14.54
C ARG A 297 12.78 16.69 -13.43
N SER A 298 13.69 17.61 -13.72
CA SER A 298 14.19 18.57 -12.74
C SER A 298 13.15 19.66 -12.40
N GLN A 299 12.09 19.82 -13.18
CA GLN A 299 11.13 20.92 -13.06
C GLN A 299 9.97 20.62 -12.10
N LEU A 300 9.55 19.36 -11.96
CA LEU A 300 8.29 19.01 -11.29
C LEU A 300 8.46 18.12 -10.04
N GLY A 301 9.70 17.81 -9.62
CA GLY A 301 9.95 17.03 -8.40
C GLY A 301 9.34 15.62 -8.42
N ALA A 302 9.13 15.05 -9.62
CA ALA A 302 8.67 13.68 -9.79
C ALA A 302 9.77 12.70 -9.33
N HIS A 303 9.71 12.30 -8.06
CA HIS A 303 10.68 11.45 -7.42
C HIS A 303 9.98 10.24 -6.83
N TYR A 304 10.44 9.04 -7.19
CA TYR A 304 9.99 7.80 -6.57
C TYR A 304 10.25 7.85 -5.07
N THR A 305 9.21 7.66 -4.30
CA THR A 305 9.31 7.60 -2.85
C THR A 305 9.30 6.13 -2.43
N ASP A 306 10.41 5.67 -1.83
CA ASP A 306 10.55 4.32 -1.31
C ASP A 306 9.43 4.01 -0.30
N ARG A 307 8.88 2.79 -0.37
CA ARG A 307 7.81 2.33 0.50
C ARG A 307 8.13 2.48 1.99
N ASP A 308 9.35 2.17 2.42
CA ASP A 308 9.74 2.30 3.82
C ASP A 308 9.71 3.76 4.27
N LYS A 309 10.05 4.68 3.38
CA LYS A 309 9.94 6.12 3.62
C LYS A 309 8.50 6.61 3.66
N ILE A 310 7.63 6.07 2.80
CA ILE A 310 6.18 6.34 2.86
C ILE A 310 5.63 5.86 4.21
N MET A 311 6.05 4.70 4.68
CA MET A 311 5.61 4.14 5.97
C MET A 311 6.02 4.99 7.17
N MET A 312 7.13 5.76 7.10
CA MET A 312 7.49 6.74 8.14
C MET A 312 6.40 7.81 8.34
N ILE A 313 5.59 8.07 7.32
CA ILE A 313 4.48 9.03 7.37
C ILE A 313 3.15 8.31 7.64
N VAL A 314 2.85 7.28 6.88
CA VAL A 314 1.57 6.56 6.94
C VAL A 314 1.34 5.94 8.31
N ARG A 315 2.39 5.41 8.95
CA ARG A 315 2.29 4.80 10.27
C ARG A 315 1.80 5.78 11.35
N PRO A 316 2.49 6.89 11.66
CA PRO A 316 2.08 7.80 12.73
C PRO A 316 0.83 8.64 12.37
N VAL A 317 0.55 8.86 11.09
CA VAL A 317 -0.58 9.69 10.64
C VAL A 317 -1.87 8.89 10.54
N ILE A 318 -1.81 7.63 10.08
CA ILE A 318 -2.98 6.81 9.75
C ILE A 318 -3.06 5.55 10.62
N ILE A 319 -2.00 4.73 10.65
CA ILE A 319 -2.07 3.38 11.23
C ILE A 319 -2.21 3.46 12.75
N GLU A 320 -1.28 4.08 13.44
CA GLU A 320 -1.25 4.13 14.90
C GLU A 320 -2.53 4.74 15.52
N PRO A 321 -3.09 5.83 14.99
CA PRO A 321 -4.36 6.36 15.50
C PRO A 321 -5.51 5.38 15.37
N LEU A 322 -5.67 4.75 14.21
CA LEU A 322 -6.77 3.83 13.96
C LEU A 322 -6.62 2.50 14.71
N GLU A 323 -5.38 2.01 14.88
CA GLU A 323 -5.10 0.83 15.72
C GLU A 323 -5.41 1.12 17.20
N ALA A 324 -5.10 2.32 17.69
CA ALA A 324 -5.45 2.74 19.06
C ALA A 324 -6.98 2.85 19.24
N GLU A 325 -7.68 3.44 18.26
CA GLU A 325 -9.14 3.53 18.25
C GLU A 325 -9.77 2.12 18.25
N TRP A 326 -9.25 1.21 17.42
CA TRP A 326 -9.71 -0.18 17.40
C TRP A 326 -9.42 -0.91 18.71
N ALA A 327 -8.27 -0.70 19.33
CA ALA A 327 -7.94 -1.33 20.62
C ALA A 327 -8.96 -0.98 21.72
N GLU A 328 -9.39 0.28 21.79
CA GLU A 328 -10.45 0.71 22.72
C GLU A 328 -11.81 0.07 22.41
N VAL A 329 -12.17 -0.01 21.12
CA VAL A 329 -13.43 -0.66 20.68
C VAL A 329 -13.41 -2.14 21.01
N ARG A 330 -12.30 -2.82 20.71
CA ARG A 330 -12.09 -4.25 20.99
C ARG A 330 -12.22 -4.56 22.49
N GLU A 331 -11.66 -3.71 23.37
CA GLU A 331 -11.79 -3.87 24.82
C GLU A 331 -13.24 -3.76 25.28
N LYS A 332 -14.01 -2.80 24.73
CA LYS A 332 -15.45 -2.65 25.00
C LYS A 332 -16.24 -3.88 24.55
N ILE A 333 -15.94 -4.41 23.36
CA ILE A 333 -16.56 -5.65 22.84
C ILE A 333 -16.23 -6.83 23.77
N ALA A 334 -14.97 -7.02 24.14
CA ALA A 334 -14.54 -8.09 25.04
C ALA A 334 -15.28 -8.00 26.41
N SER A 335 -15.34 -6.80 26.99
CA SER A 335 -16.08 -6.57 28.24
C SER A 335 -17.58 -6.89 28.13
N ALA A 336 -18.20 -6.62 26.99
CA ALA A 336 -19.60 -7.00 26.75
C ALA A 336 -19.78 -8.51 26.68
N MET A 337 -18.86 -9.22 26.02
CA MET A 337 -18.89 -10.66 25.87
C MET A 337 -18.57 -11.40 27.19
N ASP A 338 -17.68 -10.87 28.03
CA ASP A 338 -17.39 -11.40 29.36
C ASP A 338 -18.61 -11.41 30.28
N LYS A 339 -19.50 -10.42 30.18
CA LYS A 339 -20.78 -10.39 30.93
C LYS A 339 -21.68 -11.55 30.53
N VAL A 340 -21.63 -11.99 29.28
CA VAL A 340 -22.34 -13.17 28.79
C VAL A 340 -21.78 -14.44 29.44
N ALA A 341 -20.45 -14.58 29.41
CA ALA A 341 -19.77 -15.72 30.04
C ALA A 341 -20.13 -15.83 31.53
N ALA A 342 -20.09 -14.70 32.24
CA ALA A 342 -20.50 -14.64 33.64
C ALA A 342 -21.99 -14.98 33.87
N ALA A 343 -22.88 -14.57 32.96
CA ALA A 343 -24.30 -14.91 33.04
C ALA A 343 -24.55 -16.41 32.79
N LYS A 344 -23.83 -17.00 31.84
CA LYS A 344 -23.88 -18.46 31.53
C LYS A 344 -23.30 -19.32 32.65
N ALA A 345 -22.31 -18.85 33.36
CA ALA A 345 -21.65 -19.59 34.45
C ALA A 345 -22.51 -19.68 35.74
N ARG A 346 -23.64 -18.98 35.83
CA ARG A 346 -24.56 -19.06 36.99
C ARG A 346 -25.23 -20.42 37.03
N VAL A 347 -24.92 -21.19 38.06
CA VAL A 347 -25.55 -22.52 38.32
C VAL A 347 -26.86 -22.35 39.06
N PRO A 348 -28.01 -22.75 38.52
CA PRO A 348 -29.29 -22.69 39.20
C PRO A 348 -29.38 -23.70 40.33
N LYS A 349 -29.98 -23.32 41.45
CA LYS A 349 -30.17 -24.22 42.64
C LYS A 349 -31.44 -25.06 42.55
N THR A 350 -32.43 -24.65 41.77
CA THR A 350 -33.73 -25.34 41.64
C THR A 350 -34.17 -25.33 40.15
N GLN A 351 -35.10 -26.24 39.79
CA GLN A 351 -35.65 -26.35 38.44
C GLN A 351 -36.47 -25.11 38.00
N SER A 352 -37.14 -24.43 38.93
CA SER A 352 -37.86 -23.18 38.73
C SER A 352 -36.88 -22.01 38.48
N GLU A 353 -35.79 -22.00 39.25
CA GLU A 353 -34.72 -21.01 39.10
C GLU A 353 -33.96 -21.22 37.81
N ALA A 354 -33.80 -22.47 37.33
CA ALA A 354 -33.15 -22.81 36.08
C ALA A 354 -33.78 -22.06 34.89
N ARG A 355 -35.11 -22.08 34.76
CA ARG A 355 -35.82 -21.37 33.67
C ARG A 355 -35.57 -19.85 33.71
N LYS A 356 -35.54 -19.25 34.90
CA LYS A 356 -35.28 -17.82 35.06
C LYS A 356 -33.82 -17.46 34.74
N VAL A 357 -32.88 -18.30 35.22
CA VAL A 357 -31.43 -18.11 34.96
C VAL A 357 -31.12 -18.26 33.47
N PHE A 358 -31.65 -19.30 32.80
CA PHE A 358 -31.46 -19.45 31.36
C PHE A 358 -32.10 -18.34 30.54
N ALA A 359 -33.32 -17.88 30.89
CA ALA A 359 -33.96 -16.78 30.18
C ALA A 359 -33.20 -15.45 30.41
N ALA A 360 -32.66 -15.21 31.61
CA ALA A 360 -31.83 -14.05 31.87
C ALA A 360 -30.48 -14.11 31.16
N ALA A 361 -29.84 -15.27 31.16
CA ALA A 361 -28.58 -15.48 30.43
C ALA A 361 -28.76 -15.26 28.92
N ARG A 362 -29.82 -15.79 28.33
CA ARG A 362 -30.14 -15.58 26.91
C ARG A 362 -30.38 -14.11 26.58
N ARG A 363 -31.16 -13.40 27.39
CA ARG A 363 -31.37 -11.95 27.18
C ARG A 363 -30.07 -11.16 27.30
N ALA A 364 -29.22 -11.52 28.26
CA ALA A 364 -27.93 -10.87 28.44
C ALA A 364 -27.02 -11.14 27.21
N GLU A 365 -27.03 -12.37 26.70
CA GLU A 365 -26.29 -12.74 25.49
C GLU A 365 -26.77 -11.96 24.27
N GLU A 366 -28.08 -11.92 24.01
CA GLU A 366 -28.65 -11.16 22.89
C GLU A 366 -28.38 -9.65 22.98
N ALA A 367 -28.38 -9.10 24.19
CA ALA A 367 -28.06 -7.69 24.42
C ALA A 367 -26.57 -7.39 24.21
N ALA A 368 -25.69 -8.24 24.73
CA ALA A 368 -24.25 -8.07 24.56
C ALA A 368 -23.81 -8.27 23.11
N TYR A 369 -24.39 -9.26 22.42
CA TYR A 369 -24.11 -9.49 21.02
C TYR A 369 -24.51 -8.29 20.14
N ARG A 370 -25.71 -7.72 20.37
CA ARG A 370 -26.14 -6.50 19.68
C ARG A 370 -25.26 -5.30 19.96
N GLU A 371 -24.82 -5.13 21.20
CA GLU A 371 -23.90 -4.05 21.56
C GLU A 371 -22.52 -4.23 20.92
N ALA A 372 -21.99 -5.44 20.95
CA ALA A 372 -20.72 -5.78 20.28
C ALA A 372 -20.79 -5.56 18.78
N GLN A 373 -21.88 -5.97 18.12
CA GLN A 373 -22.11 -5.69 16.68
C GLN A 373 -22.18 -4.19 16.41
N ARG A 374 -22.89 -3.41 17.25
CA ARG A 374 -22.99 -1.96 17.11
C ARG A 374 -21.61 -1.30 17.17
N LEU A 375 -20.82 -1.62 18.19
CA LEU A 375 -19.47 -1.07 18.37
C LEU A 375 -18.56 -1.40 17.19
N ARG A 376 -18.56 -2.67 16.74
CA ARG A 376 -17.80 -3.05 15.54
C ARG A 376 -18.26 -2.29 14.32
N ASN A 377 -19.56 -2.24 14.06
CA ASN A 377 -20.11 -1.60 12.87
C ASN A 377 -19.82 -0.09 12.84
N GLU A 378 -19.88 0.58 13.99
CA GLU A 378 -19.50 2.00 14.10
C GLU A 378 -18.04 2.21 13.69
N PHE A 379 -17.13 1.35 14.13
CA PHE A 379 -15.72 1.41 13.72
C PHE A 379 -15.55 1.11 12.22
N LEU A 380 -16.23 0.10 11.68
CA LEU A 380 -16.16 -0.21 10.24
C LEU A 380 -16.74 0.92 9.38
N VAL A 381 -17.82 1.58 9.81
CA VAL A 381 -18.34 2.79 9.16
C VAL A 381 -17.33 3.91 9.22
N ARG A 382 -16.69 4.12 10.38
CA ARG A 382 -15.60 5.09 10.53
C ARG A 382 -14.44 4.83 9.56
N LEU A 383 -14.04 3.57 9.37
CA LEU A 383 -13.01 3.21 8.39
C LEU A 383 -13.48 3.44 6.94
N LYS A 384 -14.70 3.06 6.63
CA LYS A 384 -15.30 3.27 5.30
C LYS A 384 -15.36 4.75 4.92
N GLU A 385 -15.61 5.62 5.90
CA GLU A 385 -15.71 7.06 5.71
C GLU A 385 -14.36 7.80 5.85
N PHE A 386 -13.33 7.11 6.32
CA PHE A 386 -11.99 7.70 6.48
C PHE A 386 -11.40 8.10 5.13
N ARG A 387 -10.96 9.35 5.00
CA ARG A 387 -10.40 9.90 3.76
C ARG A 387 -8.94 10.29 3.96
N VAL A 388 -8.10 9.80 3.05
CA VAL A 388 -6.68 10.15 2.97
C VAL A 388 -6.44 10.92 1.69
N LEU A 389 -5.90 12.12 1.80
CA LEU A 389 -5.57 12.98 0.66
C LEU A 389 -4.06 13.06 0.45
N ASP A 390 -3.62 12.85 -0.79
CA ASP A 390 -2.29 13.23 -1.26
C ASP A 390 -2.44 14.36 -2.30
N PRO A 391 -2.13 15.61 -1.92
CA PRO A 391 -2.33 16.76 -2.81
C PRO A 391 -1.17 17.01 -3.79
N ALA A 392 -0.33 16.03 -4.02
CA ALA A 392 0.71 15.99 -5.05
C ALA A 392 1.05 14.52 -5.33
N CYS A 393 0.02 13.75 -5.72
CA CYS A 393 0.07 12.29 -5.60
C CYS A 393 0.99 11.60 -6.62
N GLY A 394 1.46 12.30 -7.66
CA GLY A 394 2.25 11.68 -8.70
C GLY A 394 1.57 10.44 -9.26
N SER A 395 2.28 9.33 -9.34
CA SER A 395 1.75 8.03 -9.75
C SER A 395 0.96 7.27 -8.66
N GLY A 396 0.65 7.90 -7.52
CA GLY A 396 -0.23 7.36 -6.49
C GLY A 396 0.43 6.47 -5.43
N ASN A 397 1.73 6.52 -5.24
CA ASN A 397 2.42 5.65 -4.29
C ASN A 397 1.95 5.82 -2.84
N PHE A 398 1.76 7.05 -2.36
CA PHE A 398 1.20 7.30 -1.03
C PHE A 398 -0.24 6.81 -0.93
N LEU A 399 -1.06 7.01 -1.97
CA LEU A 399 -2.45 6.56 -2.02
C LEU A 399 -2.54 5.04 -1.95
N TYR A 400 -1.72 4.34 -2.72
CA TYR A 400 -1.63 2.88 -2.71
C TYR A 400 -1.26 2.33 -1.32
N VAL A 401 -0.22 2.89 -0.69
CA VAL A 401 0.24 2.44 0.63
C VAL A 401 -0.81 2.77 1.71
N ALA A 402 -1.45 3.93 1.64
CA ALA A 402 -2.51 4.33 2.56
C ALA A 402 -3.76 3.43 2.42
N LEU A 403 -4.21 3.15 1.19
CA LEU A 403 -5.33 2.22 0.94
C LEU A 403 -5.04 0.84 1.53
N LYS A 404 -3.84 0.32 1.25
CA LYS A 404 -3.42 -0.97 1.80
C LYS A 404 -3.43 -0.96 3.33
N ALA A 405 -2.94 0.10 3.97
CA ALA A 405 -2.93 0.23 5.43
C ALA A 405 -4.35 0.25 6.01
N LEU A 406 -5.29 0.99 5.42
CA LEU A 406 -6.69 1.01 5.85
C LEU A 406 -7.35 -0.36 5.73
N LYS A 407 -7.12 -1.07 4.63
CA LYS A 407 -7.63 -2.43 4.40
C LYS A 407 -7.03 -3.45 5.39
N ASP A 408 -5.74 -3.34 5.70
CA ASP A 408 -5.07 -4.21 6.69
C ASP A 408 -5.66 -4.00 8.08
N ILE A 409 -5.99 -2.74 8.48
CA ILE A 409 -6.65 -2.42 9.75
C ILE A 409 -8.06 -3.00 9.79
N GLU A 410 -8.86 -2.79 8.73
CA GLU A 410 -10.21 -3.35 8.61
C GLU A 410 -10.20 -4.88 8.72
N HIS A 411 -9.29 -5.52 8.00
CA HIS A 411 -9.15 -6.98 8.00
C HIS A 411 -8.81 -7.50 9.40
N ARG A 412 -7.85 -6.87 10.09
CA ARG A 412 -7.49 -7.20 11.46
C ARG A 412 -8.67 -7.00 12.42
N ALA A 413 -9.40 -5.90 12.29
CA ALA A 413 -10.58 -5.64 13.11
C ALA A 413 -11.66 -6.72 12.91
N ASN A 414 -11.87 -7.17 11.68
CA ASN A 414 -12.82 -8.23 11.36
C ASN A 414 -12.39 -9.58 11.97
N ILE A 415 -11.10 -9.93 11.89
CA ILE A 415 -10.57 -11.17 12.51
C ILE A 415 -10.69 -11.12 14.02
N ASP A 416 -10.31 -10.00 14.65
CA ASP A 416 -10.42 -9.81 16.11
C ASP A 416 -11.88 -9.93 16.56
N ALA A 417 -12.82 -9.31 15.85
CA ALA A 417 -14.25 -9.38 16.15
C ALA A 417 -14.80 -10.81 16.01
N GLU A 418 -14.38 -11.54 14.98
CA GLU A 418 -14.74 -12.96 14.79
C GLU A 418 -14.20 -13.82 15.94
N THR A 419 -12.99 -13.55 16.43
CA THR A 419 -12.40 -14.21 17.59
C THR A 419 -13.22 -13.97 18.86
N LEU A 420 -13.82 -12.79 18.99
CA LEU A 420 -14.71 -12.44 20.11
C LEU A 420 -16.14 -12.97 19.93
N GLY A 421 -16.42 -13.72 18.87
CA GLY A 421 -17.69 -14.42 18.64
C GLY A 421 -18.70 -13.66 17.78
N LEU A 422 -18.29 -12.63 17.06
CA LEU A 422 -19.12 -11.94 16.08
C LEU A 422 -19.06 -12.61 14.71
N ASP A 423 -20.09 -12.42 13.90
CA ASP A 423 -20.12 -12.91 12.53
C ASP A 423 -19.06 -12.22 11.67
N LYS A 424 -18.56 -12.95 10.65
CA LYS A 424 -17.63 -12.43 9.67
C LYS A 424 -18.26 -11.23 8.92
N ALA A 425 -17.50 -10.15 8.76
CA ALA A 425 -17.90 -9.00 7.95
C ALA A 425 -17.14 -8.98 6.62
N THR A 426 -17.78 -8.41 5.61
CA THR A 426 -17.16 -8.19 4.29
C THR A 426 -16.37 -6.88 4.33
N PRO A 427 -15.15 -6.83 3.77
CA PRO A 427 -14.40 -5.59 3.65
C PRO A 427 -15.19 -4.51 2.91
N ALA A 428 -15.19 -3.30 3.45
CA ALA A 428 -15.90 -2.13 2.93
C ALA A 428 -14.97 -0.96 2.57
N VAL A 429 -13.72 -1.00 3.04
CA VAL A 429 -12.67 -0.05 2.63
C VAL A 429 -12.28 -0.35 1.19
N GLY A 430 -12.21 0.69 0.38
CA GLY A 430 -11.91 0.59 -1.05
C GLY A 430 -11.21 1.84 -1.61
N PRO A 431 -11.03 1.90 -2.93
CA PRO A 431 -10.36 3.00 -3.62
C PRO A 431 -10.93 4.39 -3.33
N GLU A 432 -12.21 4.48 -2.99
CA GLU A 432 -12.89 5.73 -2.60
C GLU A 432 -12.37 6.36 -1.30
N ASN A 433 -11.62 5.61 -0.50
CA ASN A 433 -10.99 6.13 0.73
C ASN A 433 -9.78 7.02 0.47
N VAL A 434 -9.23 6.99 -0.73
CA VAL A 434 -8.04 7.75 -1.10
C VAL A 434 -8.36 8.81 -2.12
N LEU A 435 -7.89 10.03 -1.85
CA LEU A 435 -8.11 11.23 -2.64
C LEU A 435 -6.76 11.73 -3.15
N GLY A 436 -6.67 12.13 -4.41
CA GLY A 436 -5.43 12.63 -5.00
C GLY A 436 -5.65 13.93 -5.77
N ILE A 437 -4.64 14.77 -5.78
CA ILE A 437 -4.54 15.91 -6.68
C ILE A 437 -3.19 15.84 -7.38
N GLU A 438 -3.19 15.90 -8.70
CA GLU A 438 -1.97 15.86 -9.50
C GLU A 438 -2.10 16.81 -10.70
N LEU A 439 -1.05 17.58 -10.95
CA LEU A 439 -1.04 18.55 -12.05
C LEU A 439 -0.82 17.90 -13.40
N ASN A 440 -0.02 16.83 -13.43
CA ASN A 440 0.28 16.09 -14.65
C ASN A 440 -0.84 15.10 -14.94
N PRO A 441 -1.60 15.25 -16.05
CA PRO A 441 -2.73 14.39 -16.37
C PRO A 441 -2.34 12.91 -16.50
N TYR A 442 -1.13 12.66 -16.97
CA TYR A 442 -0.62 11.31 -17.13
C TYR A 442 -0.29 10.64 -15.78
N ALA A 443 0.35 11.38 -14.86
CA ALA A 443 0.59 10.88 -13.51
C ALA A 443 -0.72 10.65 -12.74
N ALA A 444 -1.72 11.51 -12.93
CA ALA A 444 -3.05 11.33 -12.35
C ALA A 444 -3.74 10.05 -12.86
N GLU A 445 -3.59 9.74 -14.16
CA GLU A 445 -4.08 8.48 -14.74
C GLU A 445 -3.39 7.27 -14.14
N LEU A 446 -2.05 7.31 -14.03
CA LEU A 446 -1.28 6.26 -13.36
C LEU A 446 -1.66 6.06 -11.91
N ALA A 447 -1.94 7.14 -11.18
CA ALA A 447 -2.38 7.06 -9.80
C ALA A 447 -3.68 6.27 -9.67
N ARG A 448 -4.64 6.48 -10.58
CA ARG A 448 -5.89 5.69 -10.64
C ARG A 448 -5.62 4.22 -10.88
N VAL A 449 -4.74 3.91 -11.84
CA VAL A 449 -4.35 2.53 -12.16
C VAL A 449 -3.64 1.89 -10.97
N SER A 450 -2.69 2.59 -10.34
CA SER A 450 -1.93 2.09 -9.18
C SER A 450 -2.84 1.76 -7.99
N VAL A 451 -3.82 2.61 -7.71
CA VAL A 451 -4.81 2.39 -6.65
C VAL A 451 -5.67 1.15 -6.95
N TRP A 452 -6.13 0.98 -8.19
CA TRP A 452 -6.91 -0.21 -8.58
C TRP A 452 -6.11 -1.50 -8.56
N ILE A 453 -4.88 -1.49 -9.08
CA ILE A 453 -3.97 -2.65 -8.99
C ILE A 453 -3.76 -3.02 -7.52
N GLY A 454 -3.52 -2.02 -6.67
CA GLY A 454 -3.38 -2.21 -5.22
C GLY A 454 -4.58 -2.87 -4.57
N GLU A 455 -5.79 -2.43 -4.91
CA GLU A 455 -7.06 -3.03 -4.47
C GLU A 455 -7.15 -4.50 -4.87
N ILE A 456 -6.98 -4.80 -6.15
CA ILE A 456 -7.09 -6.16 -6.69
C ILE A 456 -6.05 -7.09 -6.04
N GLN A 457 -4.81 -6.63 -5.95
CA GLN A 457 -3.74 -7.40 -5.32
C GLN A 457 -4.01 -7.66 -3.84
N TRP A 458 -4.50 -6.65 -3.11
CA TRP A 458 -4.81 -6.80 -1.70
C TRP A 458 -5.92 -7.84 -1.49
N MET A 459 -7.01 -7.75 -2.26
CA MET A 459 -8.12 -8.71 -2.21
C MET A 459 -7.63 -10.13 -2.44
N ARG A 460 -6.85 -10.36 -3.49
CA ARG A 460 -6.32 -11.71 -3.80
C ARG A 460 -5.36 -12.22 -2.74
N ARG A 461 -4.44 -11.37 -2.25
CA ARG A 461 -3.46 -11.74 -1.22
C ARG A 461 -4.08 -12.07 0.14
N ASN A 462 -5.28 -11.58 0.38
CA ASN A 462 -6.02 -11.89 1.59
C ASN A 462 -7.18 -12.88 1.35
N GLY A 463 -7.16 -13.60 0.21
CA GLY A 463 -8.11 -14.67 -0.11
C GLY A 463 -9.54 -14.20 -0.36
N PHE A 464 -9.73 -12.92 -0.70
CA PHE A 464 -11.03 -12.40 -1.13
C PHE A 464 -11.14 -12.46 -2.66
N GLU A 465 -12.34 -12.73 -3.15
CA GLU A 465 -12.60 -12.56 -4.58
C GLU A 465 -12.54 -11.08 -4.90
N ALA A 466 -11.64 -10.68 -5.81
CA ALA A 466 -11.69 -9.35 -6.39
C ALA A 466 -13.04 -9.20 -7.10
N ALA A 467 -13.68 -8.04 -6.95
CA ALA A 467 -14.91 -7.77 -7.68
C ALA A 467 -14.67 -8.03 -9.18
N LYS A 468 -15.58 -8.77 -9.84
CA LYS A 468 -15.44 -9.10 -11.27
C LYS A 468 -15.34 -7.86 -12.16
N ASN A 469 -15.81 -6.70 -11.66
CA ASN A 469 -15.71 -5.41 -12.30
C ASN A 469 -15.18 -4.34 -11.33
N PRO A 470 -13.91 -4.43 -10.84
CA PRO A 470 -13.37 -3.46 -9.88
C PRO A 470 -13.16 -2.07 -10.49
N ILE A 471 -13.05 -1.98 -11.81
CA ILE A 471 -12.67 -0.77 -12.55
C ILE A 471 -13.89 -0.04 -13.13
N LEU A 472 -15.11 -0.48 -12.81
CA LEU A 472 -16.36 0.11 -13.32
C LEU A 472 -16.73 1.46 -12.72
N ARG A 473 -16.03 1.92 -11.69
CA ARG A 473 -16.24 3.25 -11.11
C ARG A 473 -15.07 4.16 -11.48
N PRO A 474 -15.35 5.29 -12.15
CA PRO A 474 -14.32 6.32 -12.30
C PRO A 474 -13.78 6.67 -10.92
N LEU A 475 -12.46 6.69 -10.75
CA LEU A 475 -11.84 7.26 -9.56
C LEU A 475 -11.79 8.78 -9.71
N ASP A 476 -12.97 9.42 -9.65
CA ASP A 476 -13.10 10.89 -9.67
C ASP A 476 -12.45 11.51 -8.42
N THR A 477 -12.08 10.67 -7.45
CA THR A 477 -11.34 11.07 -6.24
C THR A 477 -9.89 11.46 -6.52
N ILE A 478 -9.36 11.18 -7.72
CA ILE A 478 -8.05 11.63 -8.16
C ILE A 478 -8.23 12.68 -9.24
N GLU A 479 -8.06 13.95 -8.85
CA GLU A 479 -8.31 15.11 -9.68
C GLU A 479 -7.05 15.57 -10.41
N CYS A 480 -7.19 15.90 -11.72
CA CYS A 480 -6.08 16.48 -12.49
C CYS A 480 -6.18 17.99 -12.48
N ARG A 481 -5.48 18.65 -11.55
CA ARG A 481 -5.43 20.09 -11.39
C ARG A 481 -4.27 20.55 -10.50
N ASP A 482 -4.06 21.85 -10.45
CA ASP A 482 -3.13 22.44 -9.49
C ASP A 482 -3.69 22.33 -8.05
N ALA A 483 -2.81 21.99 -7.10
CA ALA A 483 -3.19 21.80 -5.70
C ALA A 483 -3.18 23.11 -4.89
N VAL A 484 -2.54 24.18 -5.36
CA VAL A 484 -2.36 25.41 -4.59
C VAL A 484 -2.98 26.65 -5.25
N LEU A 485 -3.16 26.63 -6.59
CA LEU A 485 -3.66 27.75 -7.34
C LEU A 485 -4.65 27.30 -8.42
N ASN A 486 -5.81 27.95 -8.51
CA ASN A 486 -6.74 27.76 -9.60
C ASN A 486 -6.32 28.58 -10.84
N ALA A 487 -6.86 28.23 -12.00
CA ALA A 487 -6.57 28.94 -13.25
C ALA A 487 -6.98 30.42 -13.23
N ASP A 488 -7.96 30.79 -12.41
CA ASP A 488 -8.42 32.17 -12.19
C ASP A 488 -7.55 32.97 -11.19
N GLY A 489 -6.49 32.33 -10.64
CA GLY A 489 -5.60 32.94 -9.67
C GLY A 489 -6.09 32.89 -8.22
N THR A 490 -7.22 32.23 -7.95
CA THR A 490 -7.69 31.98 -6.58
C THR A 490 -7.00 30.76 -5.98
N ARG A 491 -7.08 30.60 -4.65
CA ARG A 491 -6.55 29.41 -3.97
C ARG A 491 -7.32 28.16 -4.39
N ALA A 492 -6.61 27.11 -4.73
CA ALA A 492 -7.23 25.83 -4.98
C ALA A 492 -7.78 25.22 -3.67
N GLU A 493 -9.01 24.74 -3.69
CA GLU A 493 -9.61 24.05 -2.53
C GLU A 493 -9.24 22.56 -2.56
N TRP A 494 -8.97 22.01 -1.36
CA TRP A 494 -8.78 20.59 -1.16
C TRP A 494 -10.08 19.97 -0.65
N PRO A 495 -10.40 18.73 -1.03
CA PRO A 495 -11.51 17.99 -0.44
C PRO A 495 -11.27 17.78 1.06
N GLU A 496 -12.35 17.60 1.82
CA GLU A 496 -12.24 17.24 3.24
C GLU A 496 -11.57 15.87 3.38
N ALA A 497 -10.68 15.76 4.36
CA ALA A 497 -9.94 14.53 4.61
C ALA A 497 -9.62 14.38 6.10
N ASP A 498 -9.53 13.14 6.55
CA ASP A 498 -9.07 12.83 7.92
C ASP A 498 -7.55 12.98 8.03
N ALA A 499 -6.86 12.60 6.98
CA ALA A 499 -5.40 12.63 6.90
C ALA A 499 -4.91 13.19 5.56
N VAL A 500 -3.84 14.00 5.61
CA VAL A 500 -3.05 14.41 4.44
C VAL A 500 -1.68 13.76 4.55
N VAL A 501 -1.26 13.09 3.50
CA VAL A 501 0.09 12.51 3.36
C VAL A 501 0.63 12.83 1.98
N GLY A 502 1.93 13.02 1.85
CA GLY A 502 2.47 13.26 0.50
C GLY A 502 3.90 13.77 0.49
N ASN A 503 4.42 13.82 -0.74
CA ASN A 503 5.74 14.36 -1.05
C ASN A 503 5.60 15.51 -2.07
N PRO A 504 5.22 16.72 -1.62
CA PRO A 504 5.02 17.89 -2.49
C PRO A 504 6.29 18.30 -3.25
N PRO A 505 6.17 19.01 -4.37
CA PRO A 505 7.30 19.38 -5.21
C PRO A 505 8.30 20.29 -4.51
N PHE A 506 9.61 19.95 -4.61
CA PHE A 506 10.73 20.67 -3.99
C PHE A 506 11.30 21.73 -4.95
N LEU A 507 10.65 22.83 -5.10
CA LEU A 507 11.17 23.91 -5.92
C LEU A 507 11.58 25.10 -5.04
N GLY A 508 12.90 25.35 -5.00
CA GLY A 508 13.45 26.48 -4.23
C GLY A 508 13.01 27.83 -4.80
N ASN A 509 12.82 28.80 -3.91
CA ASN A 509 12.33 30.14 -4.24
C ASN A 509 12.96 30.79 -5.49
N LYS A 510 14.29 30.66 -5.63
CA LYS A 510 15.01 31.22 -6.79
C LYS A 510 14.71 30.53 -8.11
N LYS A 511 14.32 29.27 -8.06
CA LYS A 511 13.97 28.49 -9.25
C LYS A 511 12.50 28.65 -9.66
N MET A 512 11.61 29.08 -8.74
CA MET A 512 10.18 29.19 -9.02
C MET A 512 9.88 30.08 -10.22
N ILE A 513 10.51 31.28 -10.30
CA ILE A 513 10.29 32.20 -11.41
C ILE A 513 10.76 31.60 -12.73
N ARG A 514 11.90 30.92 -12.73
CA ARG A 514 12.47 30.28 -13.93
C ARG A 514 11.65 29.10 -14.42
N GLU A 515 11.16 28.26 -13.50
CA GLU A 515 10.53 26.98 -13.84
C GLU A 515 8.99 27.11 -13.98
N LEU A 516 8.34 27.96 -13.16
CA LEU A 516 6.89 28.16 -13.16
C LEU A 516 6.44 29.42 -13.90
N GLY A 517 7.37 30.30 -14.20
CA GLY A 517 7.11 31.64 -14.78
C GLY A 517 6.83 32.72 -13.73
N GLU A 518 7.03 33.97 -14.16
CA GLU A 518 6.87 35.14 -13.28
C GLU A 518 5.43 35.37 -12.87
N ASP A 519 4.49 35.25 -13.82
CA ASP A 519 3.06 35.49 -13.58
C ASP A 519 2.46 34.47 -12.59
N TYR A 520 2.73 33.19 -12.76
CA TYR A 520 2.31 32.15 -11.82
C TYR A 520 2.88 32.43 -10.42
N THR A 521 4.20 32.63 -10.32
CA THR A 521 4.88 32.85 -9.04
C THR A 521 4.35 34.08 -8.31
N ARG A 522 4.08 35.20 -9.04
CA ARG A 522 3.50 36.41 -8.49
C ARG A 522 2.07 36.18 -8.01
N THR A 523 1.23 35.51 -8.80
CA THR A 523 -0.14 35.19 -8.45
C THR A 523 -0.21 34.29 -7.22
N LEU A 524 0.62 33.25 -7.17
CA LEU A 524 0.72 32.35 -6.01
C LEU A 524 1.06 33.13 -4.73
N ARG A 525 2.09 34.00 -4.76
CA ARG A 525 2.48 34.80 -3.59
C ARG A 525 1.39 35.76 -3.15
N ASN A 526 0.69 36.37 -4.09
CA ASN A 526 -0.40 37.29 -3.79
C ASN A 526 -1.62 36.58 -3.20
N SER A 527 -1.89 35.37 -3.64
CA SER A 527 -3.00 34.55 -3.13
C SER A 527 -2.75 34.01 -1.71
N TRP A 528 -1.49 33.96 -1.25
CA TRP A 528 -1.08 33.45 0.05
C TRP A 528 -0.31 34.48 0.88
N PRO A 529 -0.94 35.59 1.30
CA PRO A 529 -0.25 36.68 2.02
C PRO A 529 0.28 36.26 3.40
N GLU A 530 -0.26 35.21 4.02
CA GLU A 530 0.22 34.65 5.28
C GLU A 530 1.50 33.81 5.11
N VAL A 531 1.83 33.39 3.90
CA VAL A 531 3.06 32.66 3.60
C VAL A 531 4.14 33.69 3.23
N PRO A 532 5.28 33.72 3.93
CA PRO A 532 6.31 34.72 3.65
C PRO A 532 6.79 34.66 2.20
N GLY A 533 6.99 35.82 1.60
CA GLY A 533 7.63 35.92 0.29
C GLY A 533 9.06 35.37 0.35
N GLY A 534 9.42 34.51 -0.59
CA GLY A 534 10.76 33.93 -0.64
C GLY A 534 10.90 32.53 -0.06
N VAL A 535 9.79 31.92 0.32
CA VAL A 535 9.78 30.49 0.69
C VAL A 535 9.84 29.57 -0.53
N ASP A 536 10.25 28.31 -0.30
CA ASP A 536 10.21 27.27 -1.31
C ASP A 536 8.76 26.81 -1.57
N LEU A 537 8.49 26.28 -2.75
CA LEU A 537 7.14 25.93 -3.20
C LEU A 537 6.42 24.98 -2.23
N VAL A 538 7.11 24.00 -1.67
CA VAL A 538 6.57 23.02 -0.72
C VAL A 538 5.89 23.66 0.50
N CYS A 539 6.30 24.86 0.90
CA CYS A 539 5.75 25.59 2.05
C CYS A 539 4.26 25.89 1.92
N TYR A 540 3.75 26.02 0.70
CA TYR A 540 2.31 26.25 0.46
C TYR A 540 1.45 25.04 0.82
N TRP A 541 1.97 23.82 0.69
CA TRP A 541 1.28 22.60 1.14
C TRP A 541 1.17 22.54 2.66
N PHE A 542 2.23 22.93 3.39
CA PHE A 542 2.17 23.04 4.85
C PHE A 542 1.16 24.09 5.30
N ALA A 543 1.17 25.26 4.68
CA ALA A 543 0.23 26.33 5.00
C ALA A 543 -1.22 25.92 4.69
N LYS A 544 -1.47 25.24 3.57
CA LYS A 544 -2.81 24.75 3.19
C LYS A 544 -3.30 23.68 4.16
N ALA A 545 -2.48 22.66 4.45
CA ALA A 545 -2.84 21.62 5.42
C ALA A 545 -3.15 22.20 6.80
N TRP A 546 -2.35 23.17 7.26
CA TRP A 546 -2.61 23.86 8.52
C TRP A 546 -3.91 24.67 8.49
N ALA A 547 -4.18 25.39 7.41
CA ALA A 547 -5.44 26.14 7.27
C ALA A 547 -6.67 25.22 7.32
N MET A 548 -6.61 24.04 6.69
CA MET A 548 -7.67 23.05 6.78
C MET A 548 -7.84 22.50 8.18
N MET A 549 -6.74 22.25 8.91
CA MET A 549 -6.80 21.82 10.33
C MET A 549 -7.42 22.90 11.21
N ALA A 550 -7.07 24.15 10.98
CA ALA A 550 -7.64 25.28 11.71
C ALA A 550 -9.15 25.42 11.48
N ALA A 551 -9.61 25.07 10.27
CA ALA A 551 -11.02 25.03 9.90
C ALA A 551 -11.78 23.76 10.35
N GLY A 552 -11.09 22.77 10.93
CA GLY A 552 -11.69 21.50 11.38
C GLY A 552 -11.99 20.51 10.25
N ARG A 553 -11.44 20.73 9.05
CA ARG A 553 -11.62 19.89 7.86
C ARG A 553 -10.49 18.86 7.64
N LEU A 554 -9.50 18.85 8.52
CA LEU A 554 -8.36 17.93 8.50
C LEU A 554 -7.92 17.65 9.94
N HIS A 555 -7.60 16.39 10.25
CA HIS A 555 -7.18 16.00 11.60
C HIS A 555 -5.67 15.87 11.74
N ARG A 556 -5.00 15.25 10.77
CA ARG A 556 -3.55 14.99 10.77
C ARG A 556 -2.94 15.22 9.40
N ALA A 557 -1.68 15.63 9.38
CA ALA A 557 -0.89 15.70 8.16
C ALA A 557 0.53 15.19 8.39
N GLY A 558 1.09 14.56 7.34
CA GLY A 558 2.49 14.15 7.27
C GLY A 558 3.04 14.49 5.88
N LEU A 559 3.98 15.41 5.80
CA LEU A 559 4.53 15.90 4.54
C LEU A 559 6.05 15.80 4.52
N VAL A 560 6.57 15.48 3.33
CA VAL A 560 8.01 15.53 3.05
C VAL A 560 8.39 16.94 2.59
N SER A 561 9.56 17.40 2.96
CA SER A 561 10.14 18.67 2.51
C SER A 561 11.66 18.54 2.42
N THR A 562 12.30 19.48 1.73
CA THR A 562 13.76 19.62 1.86
C THR A 562 14.14 20.09 3.26
N ASN A 563 15.39 19.86 3.67
CA ASN A 563 15.93 20.35 4.95
C ASN A 563 15.83 21.87 5.15
N SER A 564 15.59 22.63 4.09
CA SER A 564 15.36 24.07 4.16
C SER A 564 14.14 24.45 5.00
N ILE A 565 13.17 23.53 5.19
CA ILE A 565 11.94 23.77 5.98
C ILE A 565 12.24 24.16 7.43
N ARG A 566 13.34 23.69 8.01
CA ARG A 566 13.74 23.97 9.40
C ARG A 566 14.53 25.26 9.59
N GLY A 567 14.82 25.99 8.52
CA GLY A 567 15.65 27.16 8.57
C GLY A 567 15.15 28.35 7.75
N GLY A 568 15.73 29.52 7.99
CA GLY A 568 15.42 30.73 7.22
C GLY A 568 13.95 31.09 7.19
N VAL A 569 13.49 31.59 6.03
CA VAL A 569 12.08 31.98 5.80
C VAL A 569 11.15 30.79 5.73
N ASN A 570 11.62 29.62 5.28
CA ASN A 570 10.80 28.43 5.15
C ASN A 570 10.24 27.95 6.50
N ARG A 571 11.03 28.09 7.59
CA ARG A 571 10.60 27.73 8.93
C ARG A 571 9.38 28.50 9.42
N GLU A 572 9.11 29.67 8.88
CA GLU A 572 7.98 30.50 9.30
C GLU A 572 6.63 29.79 9.09
N VAL A 573 6.52 28.86 8.13
CA VAL A 573 5.28 28.08 7.92
C VAL A 573 5.04 27.02 8.99
N LEU A 574 6.07 26.61 9.74
CA LEU A 574 5.95 25.66 10.84
C LEU A 574 5.57 26.35 12.17
N LYS A 575 5.79 27.67 12.31
CA LYS A 575 5.47 28.40 13.54
C LYS A 575 3.97 28.34 13.90
N PRO A 576 3.03 28.65 12.98
CA PRO A 576 1.60 28.53 13.28
C PRO A 576 1.21 27.09 13.72
N ILE A 577 1.86 26.07 13.16
CA ILE A 577 1.64 24.67 13.50
C ILE A 577 2.08 24.39 14.95
N VAL A 578 3.25 24.90 15.35
CA VAL A 578 3.81 24.71 16.70
C VAL A 578 3.07 25.56 17.74
N ASP A 579 2.56 26.74 17.37
CA ASP A 579 1.87 27.65 18.27
C ASP A 579 0.39 27.27 18.47
N GLY A 580 -0.29 26.82 17.42
CA GLY A 580 -1.72 26.47 17.44
C GLY A 580 -2.03 24.98 17.48
N GLY A 581 -1.01 24.14 17.39
CA GLY A 581 -1.10 22.67 17.35
C GLY A 581 0.18 22.00 17.86
N ARG A 582 0.55 20.90 17.22
CA ARG A 582 1.73 20.12 17.61
C ARG A 582 2.34 19.40 16.38
N ILE A 583 3.67 19.47 16.26
CA ILE A 583 4.43 18.46 15.50
C ILE A 583 4.60 17.28 16.44
N PHE A 584 4.01 16.14 16.09
CA PHE A 584 4.00 14.95 16.96
C PHE A 584 5.04 13.91 16.53
N GLU A 585 5.47 13.92 15.28
CA GLU A 585 6.53 13.05 14.76
C GLU A 585 7.33 13.83 13.70
N ALA A 586 8.65 13.75 13.73
CA ALA A 586 9.48 14.35 12.69
C ALA A 586 10.82 13.63 12.52
N TRP A 587 11.32 13.64 11.30
CA TRP A 587 12.71 13.31 10.94
C TRP A 587 13.33 14.59 10.36
N SER A 588 14.25 15.17 11.12
CA SER A 588 14.78 16.49 10.81
C SER A 588 15.78 16.51 9.65
N ASP A 589 16.44 15.38 9.40
CA ASP A 589 17.52 15.27 8.41
C ASP A 589 17.69 13.81 7.95
N GLU A 590 16.73 13.35 7.12
CA GLU A 590 16.69 11.98 6.65
C GLU A 590 17.36 11.83 5.29
N GLY A 591 18.10 10.74 5.12
CA GLY A 591 18.65 10.37 3.83
C GLY A 591 17.54 9.96 2.86
N TRP A 592 17.56 10.54 1.67
CA TRP A 592 16.59 10.26 0.63
C TRP A 592 17.32 10.03 -0.67
N THR A 593 17.05 8.92 -1.32
CA THR A 593 17.69 8.62 -2.59
C THR A 593 16.74 8.96 -3.73
N VAL A 594 17.20 9.85 -4.60
CA VAL A 594 16.48 10.23 -5.81
C VAL A 594 17.40 9.91 -6.98
N GLU A 595 17.08 8.90 -7.78
CA GLU A 595 17.84 8.50 -9.00
C GLU A 595 19.37 8.42 -8.80
N GLY A 596 19.82 7.84 -7.69
CA GLY A 596 21.24 7.74 -7.38
C GLY A 596 21.89 9.01 -6.79
N ALA A 597 21.14 10.12 -6.72
CA ALA A 597 21.58 11.31 -5.99
C ALA A 597 21.09 11.27 -4.55
N ALA A 598 22.01 11.34 -3.60
CA ALA A 598 21.67 11.47 -2.18
C ALA A 598 21.14 12.89 -1.90
N VAL A 599 19.86 12.99 -1.54
CA VAL A 599 19.21 14.24 -1.10
C VAL A 599 18.92 14.13 0.39
N ARG A 600 18.92 15.26 1.08
CA ARG A 600 18.51 15.32 2.49
C ARG A 600 17.13 15.96 2.59
N VAL A 601 16.22 15.29 3.31
CA VAL A 601 14.85 15.76 3.51
C VAL A 601 14.50 15.86 4.98
N SER A 602 13.46 16.61 5.27
CA SER A 602 12.75 16.59 6.55
C SER A 602 11.36 16.02 6.34
N ILE A 603 10.93 15.12 7.23
CA ILE A 603 9.57 14.60 7.29
C ILE A 603 8.92 15.23 8.51
N VAL A 604 7.70 15.78 8.36
CA VAL A 604 7.02 16.48 9.45
C VAL A 604 5.57 16.02 9.53
N CYS A 605 5.21 15.40 10.66
CA CYS A 605 3.86 14.97 10.97
C CYS A 605 3.27 15.87 12.06
N PHE A 606 2.10 16.46 11.80
CA PHE A 606 1.49 17.45 12.68
C PHE A 606 -0.02 17.35 12.77
N SER A 607 -0.58 17.89 13.86
CA SER A 607 -2.01 17.94 14.13
C SER A 607 -2.36 19.16 14.98
N ARG A 608 -3.65 19.50 15.02
CA ARG A 608 -4.15 20.55 15.92
C ARG A 608 -4.36 20.03 17.35
N GLY A 609 -4.72 18.76 17.49
CA GLY A 609 -4.98 18.12 18.79
C GLY A 609 -3.73 17.56 19.48
N VAL A 610 -3.88 17.20 20.74
CA VAL A 610 -2.83 16.50 21.49
C VAL A 610 -2.76 15.05 21.04
N VAL A 611 -1.60 14.63 20.53
CA VAL A 611 -1.30 13.25 20.13
C VAL A 611 -0.26 12.70 21.09
N GLY A 612 -0.69 11.89 22.04
CA GLY A 612 0.18 11.25 23.03
C GLY A 612 0.91 12.21 23.99
N PRO A 613 1.59 11.69 25.00
CA PRO A 613 2.31 12.47 26.01
C PRO A 613 3.66 13.02 25.49
N SER A 614 4.31 12.35 24.54
CA SER A 614 5.59 12.71 23.94
C SER A 614 5.48 12.82 22.42
N ALA A 615 6.43 13.53 21.80
CA ALA A 615 6.62 13.57 20.36
C ALA A 615 7.82 12.70 19.99
N GLY A 616 7.86 12.20 18.74
CA GLY A 616 9.00 11.46 18.21
C GLY A 616 9.87 12.34 17.32
N LEU A 617 11.15 12.44 17.61
CA LEU A 617 12.12 13.14 16.77
C LEU A 617 13.26 12.22 16.39
N ASN A 618 13.41 11.93 15.09
CA ASN A 618 14.40 10.99 14.58
C ASN A 618 14.34 9.60 15.27
N GLY A 619 13.10 9.14 15.55
CA GLY A 619 12.84 7.88 16.24
C GLY A 619 13.06 7.90 17.75
N LEU A 620 13.35 9.05 18.35
CA LEU A 620 13.57 9.19 19.81
C LEU A 620 12.45 10.04 20.44
N PRO A 621 11.94 9.65 21.61
CA PRO A 621 10.91 10.43 22.29
C PRO A 621 11.47 11.75 22.82
N VAL A 622 10.73 12.84 22.55
CA VAL A 622 11.04 14.19 23.03
C VAL A 622 9.78 14.83 23.60
N PRO A 623 9.90 15.76 24.57
CA PRO A 623 8.71 16.44 25.13
C PRO A 623 7.95 17.26 24.08
N ARG A 624 8.66 17.91 23.17
CA ARG A 624 8.12 18.76 22.10
C ARG A 624 9.11 18.87 20.94
N ILE A 625 8.58 19.07 19.74
CA ILE A 625 9.35 19.43 18.55
C ILE A 625 9.08 20.90 18.22
N ASN A 626 10.15 21.69 18.05
CA ASN A 626 10.11 23.09 17.71
C ASN A 626 10.00 23.31 16.18
N ALA A 627 9.76 24.56 15.76
CA ALA A 627 9.65 24.89 14.33
C ALA A 627 10.95 24.68 13.51
N ASP A 628 12.09 24.62 14.17
CA ASP A 628 13.39 24.28 13.58
C ASP A 628 13.69 22.77 13.59
N LEU A 629 12.69 21.95 13.93
CA LEU A 629 12.77 20.50 14.09
C LEU A 629 13.85 20.05 15.08
N THR A 630 14.01 20.80 16.16
CA THR A 630 14.80 20.42 17.35
C THR A 630 13.87 19.96 18.47
N GLY A 631 14.34 19.06 19.35
CA GLY A 631 13.61 18.59 20.52
C GLY A 631 13.97 19.39 21.78
N GLY A 632 13.01 19.61 22.69
CA GLY A 632 13.28 20.19 23.99
C GLY A 632 12.34 21.31 24.42
N ALA A 633 12.66 21.98 25.54
CA ALA A 633 11.94 23.16 26.00
C ALA A 633 12.05 24.28 24.94
N LYS A 634 11.07 25.22 24.93
CA LYS A 634 11.08 26.38 24.01
C LYS A 634 12.49 26.98 23.95
N THR A 635 13.23 26.67 22.89
CA THR A 635 14.49 27.36 22.64
C THR A 635 14.19 28.78 22.23
N VAL A 636 15.00 29.70 22.71
CA VAL A 636 14.92 31.10 22.24
C VAL A 636 15.17 31.09 20.73
N ASP A 637 14.16 31.50 19.98
CA ASP A 637 14.31 31.61 18.53
C ASP A 637 15.32 32.72 18.21
N LEU A 638 16.57 32.32 17.97
CA LEU A 638 17.66 33.24 17.67
C LEU A 638 17.42 34.08 16.41
N THR A 639 16.47 33.64 15.53
CA THR A 639 16.12 34.44 14.34
C THR A 639 15.19 35.61 14.67
N GLN A 640 14.56 35.59 15.84
CA GLN A 640 13.79 36.74 16.39
C GLN A 640 14.62 37.61 17.32
N ALA A 641 15.89 37.27 17.52
CA ALA A 641 16.77 38.11 18.30
C ALA A 641 16.86 39.51 17.70
N ALA A 642 16.51 40.50 18.46
CA ALA A 642 16.68 41.88 18.04
C ALA A 642 18.19 42.18 17.87
N SER A 643 18.53 42.91 16.82
CA SER A 643 19.92 43.34 16.63
C SER A 643 20.36 44.13 17.86
N LEU A 644 21.51 43.79 18.42
CA LEU A 644 22.09 44.57 19.51
C LEU A 644 22.35 45.99 19.02
N ALA A 645 21.78 46.96 19.69
CA ALA A 645 21.95 48.39 19.32
C ALA A 645 23.43 48.80 19.27
N SER A 646 24.27 48.20 20.16
CA SER A 646 25.71 48.41 20.20
C SER A 646 26.46 47.87 18.97
N ASN A 647 25.89 46.93 18.24
CA ASN A 647 26.51 46.31 17.05
C ASN A 647 25.97 46.93 15.73
N LYS A 648 25.05 47.87 15.82
CA LYS A 648 24.50 48.55 14.66
C LYS A 648 25.63 49.30 13.93
N ASN A 649 25.81 49.00 12.66
CA ASN A 649 26.85 49.55 11.78
C ASN A 649 28.30 49.13 12.07
N LEU A 650 28.53 48.11 12.93
CA LEU A 650 29.87 47.55 13.14
C LEU A 650 30.28 46.52 12.08
N ALA A 651 29.30 45.81 11.52
CA ALA A 651 29.52 44.89 10.41
C ALA A 651 28.36 44.98 9.42
N PHE A 652 28.66 45.05 8.17
CA PHE A 652 27.69 45.06 7.09
C PHE A 652 28.22 44.30 5.88
N GLN A 653 27.29 43.79 5.11
CA GLN A 653 27.64 43.11 3.88
C GLN A 653 28.06 44.15 2.85
N GLY A 654 29.23 43.98 2.25
CA GLY A 654 29.67 44.78 1.13
C GLY A 654 28.72 44.68 -0.08
N VAL A 655 28.92 45.53 -1.04
CA VAL A 655 28.12 45.56 -2.27
C VAL A 655 28.16 44.19 -2.94
N LYS A 656 26.99 43.59 -3.15
CA LYS A 656 26.85 42.38 -3.99
C LYS A 656 26.45 42.81 -5.40
N PHE A 657 27.26 42.43 -6.38
CA PHE A 657 26.86 42.57 -7.78
C PHE A 657 25.77 41.53 -8.09
N GLY A 658 24.58 41.97 -8.49
CA GLY A 658 23.46 41.12 -8.89
C GLY A 658 23.47 40.74 -10.38
N GLY A 659 24.55 41.06 -11.10
CA GLY A 659 24.74 40.79 -12.52
C GLY A 659 26.15 41.13 -12.98
N PRO A 660 26.50 40.99 -14.24
CA PRO A 660 27.81 41.32 -14.80
C PRO A 660 27.94 42.86 -14.92
N PHE A 661 28.12 43.51 -13.76
CA PHE A 661 28.31 44.98 -13.70
C PHE A 661 29.80 45.37 -13.77
N GLU A 662 30.67 44.43 -14.05
CA GLU A 662 32.09 44.71 -14.27
C GLU A 662 32.28 45.30 -15.66
N ILE A 663 32.82 46.49 -15.71
CA ILE A 663 33.20 47.16 -16.97
C ILE A 663 34.74 47.31 -16.98
N THR A 664 35.31 47.37 -18.18
CA THR A 664 36.75 47.59 -18.32
C THR A 664 37.13 48.99 -17.79
N GLY A 665 38.35 49.16 -17.35
CA GLY A 665 38.84 50.49 -16.89
C GLY A 665 38.73 51.57 -17.97
N ASP A 666 38.77 51.19 -19.25
CA ASP A 666 38.61 52.13 -20.39
C ASP A 666 37.15 52.54 -20.59
N ASP A 667 36.22 51.58 -20.46
CA ASP A 667 34.78 51.88 -20.46
C ASP A 667 34.37 52.75 -19.28
N ALA A 668 34.90 52.45 -18.09
CA ALA A 668 34.68 53.26 -16.91
C ALA A 668 35.17 54.72 -17.11
N ARG A 669 36.35 54.89 -17.67
CA ARG A 669 36.87 56.23 -18.01
C ARG A 669 36.00 56.98 -19.03
N ARG A 670 35.48 56.24 -20.02
CA ARG A 670 34.61 56.83 -21.07
C ARG A 670 33.23 57.22 -20.56
N LEU A 671 32.73 56.52 -19.52
CA LEU A 671 31.44 56.83 -18.89
C LEU A 671 31.52 57.96 -17.83
N LEU A 672 32.75 58.29 -17.36
CA LEU A 672 33.00 59.35 -16.39
C LEU A 672 33.39 60.67 -17.05
N MET A 673 33.63 60.70 -18.37
CA MET A 673 33.76 61.90 -19.20
C MET A 673 32.41 62.34 -19.73
#